data_da179d928241860d9cd26d7f6c7fec8f
#
_entry.id   da179d928241860d9cd26d7f6c7fec8f
#
_cell.length_a   1.000
_cell.length_b   1.000
_cell.length_c   1.000
_cell.angle_alpha   90.00
_cell.angle_beta   90.00
_cell.angle_gamma   90.00
#
_symmetry.space_group_name_H-M   'P 1'
#
loop_
_entity.id
_entity.type
_entity.pdbx_description
1 polymer ?
#
loop_
_entity_poly.entity_id
_entity_poly.type
_entity_poly.pdbx_seq_one_letter_code
_entity_poly.pdbx_strand_id
1 'polypeptide(L)'
;MRKQEVWTDRETCWAKNAGSPAEQVKTLVDLLAGKGSQLLLACNKMPDSPVGSQSNESRLQKHCEALLSRVGNDPELGSPSHQLASLILVEGLTDLQLKEHDFTQVEAARGVWRPGRAITLDRLFLPLSRVSIPPRVSVTIGVAGVGKTTLVRHFVRCWARGQVGKGFSWVLPLTFRDLNTYEKLSADKLIYSIFSNAGEAGAVTAPDRALLVLDGLDECKTPLEFSNTVACTDPKKEIQVDHLITNIIRGNLFPEISVWITSRPSAAGQIPGGLVDRMTEIRGLTEEEIKVCLEQMFPEDQNLLGQVLSQVQANRGLYLMCTIPAFCRLTGLALGHLYRTRLAVQDAELPLPQTLCELYSWYFRMALGGEGQDKGKVSPRIEQVMQGARKMVGTLGRLAFHGLVKKKYVFYEQDMKAFGVDLALLQSSLCSCLLQREETLASSVAYCFTHLSLQEFMAATYYYSASKRAIFDLFTESGMSWPRLGFLTHFRCAVQRATQAKDGRLDVFLRFLSGLLSPRVNALLAGSLLAQGEHQSYRNQVAEVLQGFLHPDTAVCARAINILYCLSELRHTDLARSVEEAMRSGTLAGMTSPPHRTALAYLLQMSDICSWEADFSLCLSQRVLQSLLPQLLYCQSLRLDNNQFQDPVMELLGSVLSGKDCRIQKISLAENQIGNKGARGLARSLLVNRSLVTLDLRSNSIGPQGAKALADALKINRTLTSLR
;
A
#
# COMPACT_ATOMS: atom_id res chain seq x y z
N MET A 1 15.65 -27.96 30.58
CA MET A 1 14.74 -28.24 31.71
C MET A 1 15.45 -28.85 32.92
N ARG A 2 16.44 -29.76 32.80
CA ARG A 2 17.21 -30.27 33.95
C ARG A 2 18.04 -29.19 34.72
N LYS A 3 18.37 -28.07 34.14
CA LYS A 3 19.18 -27.00 34.76
C LYS A 3 18.40 -26.05 35.68
N GLN A 4 17.07 -26.19 35.76
CA GLN A 4 16.22 -25.24 36.51
C GLN A 4 15.35 -25.93 37.57
N GLU A 5 15.68 -27.19 38.01
CA GLU A 5 14.94 -27.95 39.03
C GLU A 5 13.41 -28.07 38.82
N VAL A 6 12.95 -27.93 37.56
CA VAL A 6 11.51 -27.97 37.22
C VAL A 6 10.98 -29.43 37.25
N TRP A 7 11.89 -30.40 37.10
CA TRP A 7 11.55 -31.84 37.09
C TRP A 7 12.37 -32.62 38.11
N THR A 8 11.71 -33.41 38.91
CA THR A 8 12.41 -34.39 39.77
C THR A 8 12.84 -35.59 38.94
N ASP A 9 13.93 -36.26 39.33
CA ASP A 9 14.40 -37.49 38.66
C ASP A 9 13.33 -38.58 38.61
N ARG A 10 12.42 -38.60 39.60
CA ARG A 10 11.30 -39.52 39.67
C ARG A 10 10.23 -39.27 38.61
N GLU A 11 9.88 -38.01 38.36
CA GLU A 11 8.92 -37.62 37.32
C GLU A 11 9.46 -37.85 35.89
N THR A 12 10.77 -37.67 35.72
CA THR A 12 11.44 -37.93 34.42
C THR A 12 11.51 -39.44 34.15
N CYS A 13 11.68 -40.24 35.17
CA CYS A 13 11.68 -41.71 35.08
C CYS A 13 10.28 -42.24 34.81
N TRP A 14 9.26 -41.65 35.42
CA TRP A 14 7.85 -42.07 35.28
C TRP A 14 7.32 -41.78 33.87
N ALA A 15 7.63 -40.62 33.33
CA ALA A 15 7.24 -40.26 31.95
C ALA A 15 7.91 -41.13 30.87
N LYS A 16 9.10 -41.68 31.14
CA LYS A 16 9.80 -42.60 30.25
C LYS A 16 9.29 -44.02 30.28
N ASN A 17 8.59 -44.43 31.36
CA ASN A 17 8.09 -45.79 31.56
C ASN A 17 6.61 -45.95 31.17
N ALA A 18 5.95 -44.93 30.65
CA ALA A 18 4.60 -45.06 30.13
C ALA A 18 4.63 -45.87 28.79
N GLY A 19 3.72 -46.83 28.68
CA GLY A 19 3.83 -47.97 27.76
C GLY A 19 3.78 -47.64 26.24
N SER A 20 3.08 -46.62 25.81
CA SER A 20 3.04 -46.23 24.36
C SER A 20 3.48 -44.78 24.15
N PRO A 21 3.97 -44.41 22.95
CA PRO A 21 4.33 -43.03 22.66
C PRO A 21 3.19 -42.03 22.89
N ALA A 22 1.94 -42.44 22.65
CA ALA A 22 0.76 -41.63 22.90
C ALA A 22 0.48 -41.43 24.41
N GLU A 23 0.68 -42.46 25.24
CA GLU A 23 0.57 -42.38 26.69
C GLU A 23 1.70 -41.56 27.30
N GLN A 24 2.91 -41.66 26.76
CA GLN A 24 4.04 -40.84 27.18
C GLN A 24 3.77 -39.34 26.93
N VAL A 25 3.22 -38.98 25.76
CA VAL A 25 2.84 -37.60 25.44
C VAL A 25 1.69 -37.12 26.33
N LYS A 26 0.66 -37.97 26.59
CA LYS A 26 -0.45 -37.63 27.47
C LYS A 26 0.02 -37.39 28.90
N THR A 27 0.84 -38.29 29.44
CA THR A 27 1.42 -38.18 30.79
C THR A 27 2.31 -36.91 30.91
N LEU A 28 3.05 -36.59 29.88
CA LEU A 28 3.87 -35.37 29.83
C LEU A 28 3.02 -34.10 29.82
N VAL A 29 1.91 -34.11 29.07
CA VAL A 29 0.94 -33.00 29.00
C VAL A 29 0.23 -32.79 30.32
N ASP A 30 -0.19 -33.89 30.99
CA ASP A 30 -0.87 -33.81 32.28
C ASP A 30 0.07 -33.32 33.39
N LEU A 31 1.33 -33.74 33.37
CA LEU A 31 2.37 -33.24 34.28
C LEU A 31 2.71 -31.76 34.04
N LEU A 32 2.74 -31.33 32.79
CA LEU A 32 2.93 -29.90 32.42
C LEU A 32 1.73 -29.05 32.81
N ALA A 33 0.51 -29.56 32.65
CA ALA A 33 -0.72 -28.86 33.04
C ALA A 33 -0.81 -28.71 34.58
N GLY A 34 -0.41 -29.74 35.33
CA GLY A 34 -0.36 -29.68 36.80
C GLY A 34 0.67 -28.68 37.34
N LYS A 35 1.80 -28.51 36.66
CA LYS A 35 2.85 -27.57 37.06
C LYS A 35 2.68 -26.15 36.50
N GLY A 36 1.82 -25.95 35.51
CA GLY A 36 1.56 -24.64 34.88
C GLY A 36 1.12 -23.58 35.88
N SER A 37 0.28 -23.97 36.86
CA SER A 37 -0.16 -23.09 37.95
C SER A 37 0.95 -22.76 38.96
N GLN A 38 1.89 -23.67 39.18
CA GLN A 38 3.04 -23.43 40.07
C GLN A 38 4.12 -22.58 39.40
N LEU A 39 4.32 -22.71 38.09
CA LEU A 39 5.20 -21.85 37.29
C LEU A 39 4.67 -20.42 37.20
N LEU A 40 3.36 -20.22 37.04
CA LEU A 40 2.73 -18.91 37.12
C LEU A 40 2.84 -18.25 38.50
N LEU A 41 2.74 -19.05 39.58
CA LEU A 41 2.96 -18.61 40.97
C LEU A 41 4.44 -18.33 41.29
N ALA A 42 5.37 -19.06 40.66
CA ALA A 42 6.81 -18.83 40.84
C ALA A 42 7.28 -17.60 40.04
N CYS A 43 6.69 -17.31 38.87
CA CYS A 43 6.94 -16.05 38.16
C CYS A 43 6.38 -14.83 38.89
N ASN A 44 5.32 -15.00 39.70
CA ASN A 44 4.78 -13.92 40.55
C ASN A 44 5.48 -13.77 41.92
N LYS A 45 6.46 -14.62 42.24
CA LYS A 45 7.24 -14.57 43.49
C LYS A 45 8.74 -14.42 43.15
N MET A 46 9.12 -13.47 42.36
CA MET A 46 10.49 -12.94 42.43
C MET A 46 10.54 -11.90 43.56
N PRO A 47 11.56 -11.95 44.46
CA PRO A 47 11.65 -11.00 45.55
C PRO A 47 11.93 -9.61 44.98
N ASP A 48 11.10 -8.66 45.36
CA ASP A 48 11.36 -7.24 45.24
C ASP A 48 12.72 -6.91 45.83
N SER A 49 13.69 -6.62 44.99
CA SER A 49 14.90 -5.95 45.46
C SER A 49 14.62 -4.41 45.43
N PRO A 50 14.62 -3.73 46.58
CA PRO A 50 14.00 -2.42 46.69
C PRO A 50 14.87 -1.24 46.18
N VAL A 51 15.96 -1.46 45.48
CA VAL A 51 16.88 -0.39 45.04
C VAL A 51 16.91 -0.17 43.53
N GLY A 52 16.40 -1.11 42.72
CA GLY A 52 16.39 -1.00 41.26
C GLY A 52 15.06 -0.54 40.65
N SER A 53 13.93 -0.69 41.34
CA SER A 53 12.60 -0.47 40.76
C SER A 53 12.25 1.00 40.56
N GLN A 54 12.59 1.90 41.50
CA GLN A 54 12.31 3.33 41.39
C GLN A 54 13.10 4.00 40.26
N SER A 55 14.33 3.55 39.96
CA SER A 55 15.10 4.10 38.84
C SER A 55 14.55 3.69 37.48
N ASN A 56 14.05 2.46 37.36
CA ASN A 56 13.50 1.93 36.11
C ASN A 56 12.12 2.50 35.80
N GLU A 57 11.26 2.72 36.77
CA GLU A 57 9.96 3.39 36.60
C GLU A 57 10.15 4.86 36.17
N SER A 58 11.05 5.59 36.81
CA SER A 58 11.38 6.96 36.41
C SER A 58 11.93 7.03 35.00
N ARG A 59 12.78 6.07 34.60
CA ARG A 59 13.30 5.95 33.25
C ARG A 59 12.21 5.67 32.22
N LEU A 60 11.34 4.72 32.50
CA LEU A 60 10.20 4.38 31.64
C LEU A 60 9.27 5.58 31.46
N GLN A 61 8.99 6.30 32.55
CA GLN A 61 8.14 7.50 32.49
C GLN A 61 8.75 8.57 31.59
N LYS A 62 10.04 8.89 31.75
CA LYS A 62 10.73 9.87 30.88
C LYS A 62 10.75 9.42 29.43
N HIS A 63 10.97 8.13 29.17
CA HIS A 63 10.91 7.58 27.82
C HIS A 63 9.52 7.73 27.21
N CYS A 64 8.45 7.41 27.97
CA CYS A 64 7.08 7.62 27.52
C CYS A 64 6.77 9.10 27.24
N GLU A 65 7.23 10.02 28.09
CA GLU A 65 7.07 11.46 27.90
C GLU A 65 7.81 11.95 26.65
N ALA A 66 9.06 11.49 26.43
CA ALA A 66 9.83 11.80 25.23
C ALA A 66 9.16 11.26 23.95
N LEU A 67 8.63 10.05 23.98
CA LEU A 67 7.87 9.48 22.88
C LEU A 67 6.58 10.24 22.62
N LEU A 68 5.84 10.61 23.66
CA LEU A 68 4.61 11.40 23.53
C LEU A 68 4.88 12.80 22.99
N SER A 69 5.97 13.46 23.40
CA SER A 69 6.36 14.76 22.84
C SER A 69 6.75 14.67 21.37
N ARG A 70 7.46 13.60 20.97
CA ARG A 70 7.88 13.36 19.58
C ARG A 70 6.71 13.02 18.66
N VAL A 71 5.73 12.27 19.16
CA VAL A 71 4.54 11.82 18.40
C VAL A 71 3.37 12.79 18.59
N GLY A 72 3.39 13.61 19.63
CA GLY A 72 2.23 14.32 20.18
C GLY A 72 1.69 15.50 19.38
N ASN A 73 2.48 16.14 18.53
CA ASN A 73 2.09 17.37 17.81
C ASN A 73 1.60 17.13 16.38
N ASP A 74 1.25 15.90 16.05
CA ASP A 74 0.69 15.60 14.75
C ASP A 74 -0.81 15.92 14.76
N PRO A 75 -1.28 16.95 14.05
CA PRO A 75 -2.71 17.29 13.99
C PRO A 75 -3.55 16.15 13.41
N GLU A 76 -2.92 15.22 12.68
CA GLU A 76 -3.57 14.04 12.13
C GLU A 76 -3.98 13.02 13.21
N LEU A 77 -3.36 13.05 14.39
CA LEU A 77 -3.57 12.11 15.49
C LEU A 77 -4.41 12.69 16.66
N GLY A 78 -4.90 13.91 16.49
CA GLY A 78 -5.55 14.68 17.59
C GLY A 78 -6.93 14.22 18.04
N SER A 79 -7.63 13.36 17.29
CA SER A 79 -8.96 12.86 17.65
C SER A 79 -8.93 11.35 17.98
N PRO A 80 -9.57 10.92 19.09
CA PRO A 80 -9.67 9.50 19.45
C PRO A 80 -10.49 8.65 18.45
N SER A 81 -11.16 9.29 17.50
CA SER A 81 -12.06 8.68 16.53
C SER A 81 -11.41 8.34 15.18
N HIS A 82 -10.09 8.52 14.99
CA HIS A 82 -9.43 8.07 13.78
C HIS A 82 -9.47 6.54 13.70
N GLN A 83 -10.42 6.01 12.97
CA GLN A 83 -10.40 4.62 12.54
C GLN A 83 -9.20 4.46 11.61
N LEU A 84 -8.13 3.90 12.15
CA LEU A 84 -6.99 3.48 11.35
C LEU A 84 -7.44 2.42 10.36
N ALA A 85 -6.92 2.50 9.15
CA ALA A 85 -7.12 1.48 8.14
C ALA A 85 -6.98 0.07 8.74
N SER A 86 -7.89 -0.83 8.41
CA SER A 86 -7.93 -2.16 9.02
C SER A 86 -6.68 -2.98 8.67
N LEU A 87 -6.10 -3.63 9.68
CA LEU A 87 -5.00 -4.57 9.50
C LEU A 87 -5.53 -5.95 9.13
N ILE A 88 -4.88 -6.60 8.18
CA ILE A 88 -5.15 -7.99 7.81
C ILE A 88 -3.91 -8.82 8.02
N LEU A 89 -4.09 -9.95 8.69
CA LEU A 89 -3.08 -10.99 8.76
C LEU A 89 -3.00 -11.69 7.40
N VAL A 90 -1.80 -11.73 6.82
CA VAL A 90 -1.51 -12.40 5.55
C VAL A 90 -0.66 -13.63 5.83
N GLU A 91 -1.01 -14.77 5.27
CA GLU A 91 -0.22 -16.00 5.37
C GLU A 91 0.77 -16.07 4.20
N GLY A 92 2.06 -16.09 4.51
CA GLY A 92 3.17 -16.32 3.57
C GLY A 92 3.64 -15.08 2.81
N LEU A 93 4.97 -14.99 2.65
CA LEU A 93 5.66 -13.96 1.86
C LEU A 93 5.89 -14.39 0.41
N THR A 94 5.94 -15.70 0.16
CA THR A 94 6.54 -16.29 -1.06
C THR A 94 5.70 -16.13 -2.32
N ASP A 95 4.37 -15.94 -2.19
CA ASP A 95 3.47 -15.87 -3.35
C ASP A 95 3.07 -14.43 -3.72
N LEU A 96 3.64 -13.45 -3.02
CA LEU A 96 3.34 -12.04 -3.23
C LEU A 96 4.17 -11.46 -4.38
N GLN A 97 3.60 -11.37 -5.58
CA GLN A 97 4.11 -10.45 -6.61
C GLN A 97 3.83 -9.01 -6.15
N LEU A 98 4.75 -8.49 -5.34
CA LEU A 98 4.61 -7.22 -4.64
C LEU A 98 4.94 -6.06 -5.58
N LYS A 99 3.92 -5.25 -5.94
CA LYS A 99 4.06 -4.07 -6.80
C LYS A 99 3.77 -2.80 -6.01
N GLU A 100 4.44 -1.69 -6.34
CA GLU A 100 4.35 -0.45 -5.57
C GLU A 100 3.02 0.30 -5.69
N HIS A 101 2.34 0.23 -6.85
CA HIS A 101 1.16 1.05 -7.14
C HIS A 101 0.01 0.27 -7.75
N ASP A 102 -0.12 -0.99 -7.42
CA ASP A 102 -1.24 -1.76 -7.93
C ASP A 102 -2.50 -1.49 -7.07
N PHE A 103 -3.34 -0.56 -7.53
CA PHE A 103 -4.64 -0.31 -6.89
C PHE A 103 -5.52 -1.57 -6.90
N THR A 104 -5.30 -2.48 -7.83
CA THR A 104 -5.95 -3.80 -7.83
C THR A 104 -5.48 -4.65 -6.65
N GLN A 105 -4.27 -4.43 -6.14
CA GLN A 105 -3.80 -5.10 -4.92
C GLN A 105 -4.48 -4.56 -3.67
N VAL A 106 -4.81 -3.28 -3.62
CA VAL A 106 -5.60 -2.72 -2.52
C VAL A 106 -7.01 -3.32 -2.52
N GLU A 107 -7.61 -3.51 -3.69
CA GLU A 107 -8.89 -4.21 -3.82
C GLU A 107 -8.76 -5.73 -3.61
N ALA A 108 -7.71 -6.36 -4.11
CA ALA A 108 -7.42 -7.78 -3.89
C ALA A 108 -7.08 -8.07 -2.40
N ALA A 109 -6.42 -7.14 -1.72
CA ALA A 109 -6.17 -7.23 -0.28
C ALA A 109 -7.48 -7.15 0.54
N ARG A 110 -8.57 -6.63 -0.02
CA ARG A 110 -9.90 -6.62 0.61
C ARG A 110 -10.54 -8.02 0.76
N GLY A 111 -9.85 -9.09 0.42
CA GLY A 111 -10.21 -10.42 0.88
C GLY A 111 -10.44 -11.49 -0.16
N VAL A 112 -10.29 -11.21 -1.47
CA VAL A 112 -10.63 -12.17 -2.52
C VAL A 112 -9.47 -13.07 -2.90
N TRP A 113 -8.29 -12.50 -2.99
CA TRP A 113 -7.10 -13.18 -3.50
C TRP A 113 -6.16 -13.68 -2.42
N ARG A 114 -6.31 -13.15 -1.22
CA ARG A 114 -5.49 -13.49 -0.06
C ARG A 114 -6.41 -13.70 1.11
N PRO A 115 -6.75 -14.95 1.45
CA PRO A 115 -7.50 -15.22 2.66
C PRO A 115 -6.71 -14.65 3.84
N GLY A 116 -7.18 -13.53 4.37
CA GLY A 116 -6.57 -12.85 5.49
C GLY A 116 -7.57 -12.74 6.64
N ARG A 117 -7.10 -12.84 7.86
CA ARG A 117 -7.89 -12.59 9.06
C ARG A 117 -7.66 -11.17 9.52
N ALA A 118 -8.73 -10.40 9.70
CA ALA A 118 -8.63 -9.08 10.34
C ALA A 118 -7.99 -9.24 11.73
N ILE A 119 -6.98 -8.41 12.00
CA ILE A 119 -6.26 -8.40 13.26
C ILE A 119 -6.27 -6.97 13.83
N THR A 120 -6.50 -6.86 15.12
CA THR A 120 -6.47 -5.59 15.82
C THR A 120 -5.04 -5.29 16.29
N LEU A 121 -4.73 -4.03 16.50
CA LEU A 121 -3.39 -3.56 16.84
C LEU A 121 -2.85 -4.16 18.15
N ASP A 122 -3.74 -4.38 19.13
CA ASP A 122 -3.42 -5.04 20.40
C ASP A 122 -3.04 -6.52 20.23
N ARG A 123 -3.53 -7.18 19.17
CA ARG A 123 -3.25 -8.58 18.88
C ARG A 123 -2.07 -8.81 17.94
N LEU A 124 -1.49 -7.76 17.40
CA LEU A 124 -0.40 -7.86 16.42
C LEU A 124 0.78 -8.69 16.93
N PHE A 125 1.08 -8.63 18.22
CA PHE A 125 2.22 -9.31 18.84
C PHE A 125 1.81 -10.48 19.75
N LEU A 126 0.52 -10.78 19.85
CA LEU A 126 0.03 -11.88 20.67
C LEU A 126 -0.02 -13.19 19.88
N PRO A 127 0.09 -14.36 20.54
CA PRO A 127 -0.13 -15.65 19.90
C PRO A 127 -1.50 -15.73 19.22
N LEU A 128 -1.59 -16.33 18.05
CA LEU A 128 -2.86 -16.51 17.34
C LEU A 128 -3.73 -17.60 17.94
N SER A 129 -3.13 -18.55 18.64
CA SER A 129 -3.79 -19.63 19.33
C SER A 129 -3.10 -19.91 20.67
N ARG A 130 -3.72 -20.70 21.52
CA ARG A 130 -3.15 -21.10 22.83
C ARG A 130 -1.86 -21.92 22.71
N VAL A 131 -1.61 -22.48 21.54
CA VAL A 131 -0.45 -23.36 21.27
C VAL A 131 0.66 -22.62 20.50
N SER A 132 0.39 -21.45 19.90
CA SER A 132 1.37 -20.69 19.14
C SER A 132 2.24 -19.82 20.04
N ILE A 133 3.51 -19.65 19.60
CA ILE A 133 4.47 -18.77 20.26
C ILE A 133 4.23 -17.31 19.80
N PRO A 134 4.44 -16.31 20.66
CA PRO A 134 4.41 -14.92 20.22
C PRO A 134 5.42 -14.67 19.08
N PRO A 135 5.07 -13.89 18.05
CA PRO A 135 5.99 -13.60 16.97
C PRO A 135 7.16 -12.74 17.45
N ARG A 136 8.39 -13.12 17.10
CA ARG A 136 9.58 -12.29 17.33
C ARG A 136 9.75 -11.26 16.21
N VAL A 137 9.62 -11.68 14.94
CA VAL A 137 9.73 -10.78 13.79
C VAL A 137 8.35 -10.65 13.13
N SER A 138 7.81 -9.45 13.20
CA SER A 138 6.55 -9.08 12.54
C SER A 138 6.83 -8.07 11.43
N VAL A 139 6.24 -8.29 10.25
CA VAL A 139 6.34 -7.38 9.10
C VAL A 139 4.96 -6.88 8.73
N THR A 140 4.81 -5.56 8.63
CA THR A 140 3.58 -4.92 8.16
C THR A 140 3.84 -4.27 6.81
N ILE A 141 3.14 -4.73 5.77
CA ILE A 141 3.25 -4.18 4.43
C ILE A 141 2.08 -3.25 4.12
N GLY A 142 2.32 -2.34 3.19
CA GLY A 142 1.27 -1.47 2.65
C GLY A 142 1.81 -0.52 1.60
N VAL A 143 0.96 -0.15 0.65
CA VAL A 143 1.31 0.80 -0.43
C VAL A 143 1.69 2.18 0.13
N ALA A 144 2.28 3.02 -0.72
CA ALA A 144 2.60 4.40 -0.33
C ALA A 144 1.34 5.17 0.10
N GLY A 145 1.42 5.91 1.20
CA GLY A 145 0.31 6.74 1.70
C GLY A 145 -0.83 6.02 2.41
N VAL A 146 -0.74 4.69 2.60
CA VAL A 146 -1.78 3.90 3.28
C VAL A 146 -1.80 4.08 4.81
N GLY A 147 -0.78 4.72 5.37
CA GLY A 147 -0.73 5.05 6.79
C GLY A 147 0.17 4.15 7.66
N LYS A 148 1.21 3.52 7.11
CA LYS A 148 2.18 2.69 7.87
C LYS A 148 2.80 3.44 9.04
N THR A 149 3.40 4.59 8.79
CA THR A 149 4.02 5.43 9.83
C THR A 149 2.97 5.96 10.82
N THR A 150 1.76 6.30 10.36
CA THR A 150 0.65 6.70 11.23
C THR A 150 0.25 5.57 12.17
N LEU A 151 0.21 4.33 11.68
CA LEU A 151 -0.05 3.13 12.49
C LEU A 151 1.02 2.95 13.57
N VAL A 152 2.30 3.08 13.21
CA VAL A 152 3.42 3.01 14.17
C VAL A 152 3.29 4.10 15.24
N ARG A 153 3.09 5.35 14.85
CA ARG A 153 2.90 6.49 15.76
C ARG A 153 1.70 6.28 16.69
N HIS A 154 0.61 5.74 16.16
CA HIS A 154 -0.57 5.43 16.97
C HIS A 154 -0.28 4.32 17.98
N PHE A 155 0.37 3.23 17.58
CA PHE A 155 0.78 2.16 18.48
C PHE A 155 1.68 2.69 19.60
N VAL A 156 2.72 3.45 19.26
CA VAL A 156 3.65 4.03 20.25
C VAL A 156 2.90 4.93 21.26
N ARG A 157 1.97 5.76 20.76
CA ARG A 157 1.13 6.61 21.62
C ARG A 157 0.24 5.79 22.56
N CYS A 158 -0.44 4.77 22.03
CA CYS A 158 -1.32 3.91 22.83
C CYS A 158 -0.53 3.07 23.85
N TRP A 159 0.67 2.60 23.46
CA TRP A 159 1.57 1.91 24.38
C TRP A 159 2.05 2.83 25.51
N ALA A 160 2.53 4.01 25.19
CA ALA A 160 2.97 5.00 26.19
C ALA A 160 1.85 5.42 27.17
N ARG A 161 0.58 5.26 26.77
CA ARG A 161 -0.61 5.46 27.62
C ARG A 161 -1.08 4.19 28.33
N GLY A 162 -0.37 3.06 28.16
CA GLY A 162 -0.72 1.78 28.78
C GLY A 162 -1.96 1.07 28.20
N GLN A 163 -2.43 1.49 27.02
CA GLN A 163 -3.65 0.98 26.37
C GLN A 163 -3.41 -0.32 25.60
N VAL A 164 -2.26 -0.45 24.92
CA VAL A 164 -1.87 -1.60 24.09
C VAL A 164 -0.46 -2.07 24.43
N GLY A 165 -0.06 -3.25 23.92
CA GLY A 165 1.32 -3.73 23.99
C GLY A 165 1.80 -4.04 25.41
N LYS A 166 0.94 -4.39 26.34
CA LYS A 166 1.26 -4.72 27.76
C LYS A 166 2.32 -5.80 27.93
N GLY A 167 2.61 -6.56 26.87
CA GLY A 167 3.68 -7.57 26.85
C GLY A 167 5.09 -6.96 26.78
N PHE A 168 5.24 -5.70 26.37
CA PHE A 168 6.51 -5.03 26.19
C PHE A 168 6.79 -4.05 27.32
N SER A 169 7.94 -4.21 27.96
CA SER A 169 8.43 -3.25 28.96
C SER A 169 8.96 -1.99 28.28
N TRP A 170 9.44 -2.11 27.04
CA TRP A 170 10.01 -1.01 26.28
C TRP A 170 9.60 -1.09 24.81
N VAL A 171 9.31 0.07 24.21
CA VAL A 171 9.09 0.22 22.76
C VAL A 171 10.12 1.23 22.23
N LEU A 172 10.88 0.78 21.23
CA LEU A 172 12.04 1.48 20.68
C LEU A 172 11.77 1.82 19.21
N PRO A 173 11.06 2.93 18.92
CA PRO A 173 10.76 3.30 17.54
C PRO A 173 11.95 3.97 16.86
N LEU A 174 12.32 3.44 15.70
CA LEU A 174 13.33 3.96 14.79
C LEU A 174 12.76 4.02 13.37
N THR A 175 13.16 5.04 12.63
CA THR A 175 12.89 5.10 11.19
C THR A 175 14.16 4.72 10.41
N PHE A 176 13.99 4.17 9.21
CA PHE A 176 15.14 3.98 8.34
C PHE A 176 15.77 5.31 7.91
N ARG A 177 15.04 6.43 8.01
CA ARG A 177 15.59 7.77 7.81
C ARG A 177 16.64 8.12 8.86
N ASP A 178 16.39 7.75 10.12
CA ASP A 178 17.36 7.90 11.21
C ASP A 178 18.59 7.02 10.97
N LEU A 179 18.37 5.76 10.60
CA LEU A 179 19.44 4.79 10.37
C LEU A 179 20.35 5.16 9.19
N ASN A 180 19.80 5.74 8.13
CA ASN A 180 20.55 6.20 6.96
C ASN A 180 21.58 7.31 7.25
N THR A 181 21.51 7.95 8.42
CA THR A 181 22.47 8.99 8.84
C THR A 181 23.81 8.39 9.28
N TYR A 182 23.82 7.11 9.60
CA TYR A 182 25.01 6.38 10.03
C TYR A 182 25.53 5.50 8.89
N GLU A 183 26.85 5.43 8.71
CA GLU A 183 27.49 4.49 7.79
C GLU A 183 27.77 3.17 8.52
N LYS A 184 28.32 3.26 9.74
CA LYS A 184 28.59 2.15 10.64
C LYS A 184 28.00 2.44 12.01
N LEU A 185 27.51 1.42 12.66
CA LEU A 185 26.89 1.53 13.97
C LEU A 185 27.05 0.21 14.74
N SER A 186 27.25 0.28 16.04
CA SER A 186 27.16 -0.89 16.91
C SER A 186 25.75 -1.02 17.48
N ALA A 187 25.35 -2.23 17.85
CA ALA A 187 24.04 -2.50 18.42
C ALA A 187 23.82 -1.73 19.74
N ASP A 188 24.85 -1.63 20.58
CA ASP A 188 24.82 -0.86 21.83
C ASP A 188 24.60 0.64 21.56
N LYS A 189 25.32 1.20 20.56
CA LYS A 189 25.14 2.61 20.19
C LYS A 189 23.73 2.89 19.61
N LEU A 190 23.17 1.93 18.88
CA LEU A 190 21.79 2.03 18.38
C LEU A 190 20.82 2.18 19.55
N ILE A 191 20.89 1.29 20.53
CA ILE A 191 20.02 1.35 21.74
C ILE A 191 20.31 2.63 22.52
N TYR A 192 21.58 2.98 22.72
CA TYR A 192 21.96 4.20 23.42
C TYR A 192 21.40 5.47 22.76
N SER A 193 21.42 5.57 21.42
CA SER A 193 20.90 6.75 20.71
C SER A 193 19.40 6.98 20.94
N ILE A 194 18.62 5.92 21.17
CA ILE A 194 17.20 6.02 21.49
C ILE A 194 16.99 6.55 22.90
N PHE A 195 17.79 6.07 23.86
CA PHE A 195 17.67 6.48 25.27
C PHE A 195 18.33 7.82 25.58
N SER A 196 19.42 8.20 24.90
CA SER A 196 20.09 9.48 25.09
C SER A 196 19.20 10.67 24.73
N ASN A 197 18.32 10.51 23.75
CA ASN A 197 17.31 11.50 23.40
C ASN A 197 16.21 11.66 24.49
N ALA A 198 16.12 10.71 25.42
CA ALA A 198 15.28 10.80 26.62
C ALA A 198 16.02 11.45 27.83
N GLY A 199 17.25 11.99 27.63
CA GLY A 199 17.99 12.72 28.66
C GLY A 199 18.79 11.86 29.62
N GLU A 200 19.10 10.60 29.29
CA GLU A 200 19.84 9.68 30.17
C GLU A 200 21.17 9.24 29.59
N ALA A 201 22.26 9.66 30.22
CA ALA A 201 23.62 9.17 29.96
C ALA A 201 23.95 8.02 30.92
N GLY A 202 23.85 6.78 30.48
CA GLY A 202 24.25 5.59 31.24
C GLY A 202 24.42 4.37 30.35
N ALA A 203 25.24 3.39 30.76
CA ALA A 203 25.38 2.13 30.04
C ALA A 203 24.05 1.38 30.05
N VAL A 204 23.38 1.35 28.91
CA VAL A 204 22.09 0.67 28.74
C VAL A 204 22.36 -0.69 28.09
N THR A 205 22.18 -1.76 28.87
CA THR A 205 22.04 -3.11 28.30
C THR A 205 20.68 -3.20 27.62
N ALA A 206 20.59 -4.00 26.55
CA ALA A 206 19.33 -4.24 25.86
C ALA A 206 18.24 -4.64 26.87
N PRO A 207 17.12 -3.89 26.96
CA PRO A 207 16.14 -4.15 27.99
C PRO A 207 15.35 -5.44 27.69
N ASP A 208 15.06 -6.22 28.73
CA ASP A 208 14.21 -7.39 28.61
C ASP A 208 12.82 -7.02 28.09
N ARG A 209 12.25 -7.88 27.24
CA ARG A 209 10.90 -7.72 26.68
C ARG A 209 10.70 -6.40 25.92
N ALA A 210 11.69 -6.00 25.13
CA ALA A 210 11.60 -4.82 24.27
C ALA A 210 11.03 -5.14 22.88
N LEU A 211 10.33 -4.15 22.32
CA LEU A 211 9.91 -4.14 20.92
C LEU A 211 10.73 -3.08 20.16
N LEU A 212 11.57 -3.52 19.24
CA LEU A 212 12.24 -2.63 18.30
C LEU A 212 11.32 -2.43 17.08
N VAL A 213 10.94 -1.20 16.83
CA VAL A 213 10.12 -0.82 15.66
C VAL A 213 11.02 -0.19 14.61
N LEU A 214 11.06 -0.77 13.42
CA LEU A 214 11.82 -0.30 12.26
C LEU A 214 10.86 0.18 11.18
N ASP A 215 10.58 1.48 11.16
CA ASP A 215 9.59 2.07 10.25
C ASP A 215 10.22 2.47 8.91
N GLY A 216 9.64 1.95 7.80
CA GLY A 216 9.96 2.35 6.45
C GLY A 216 11.17 1.65 5.82
N LEU A 217 11.24 0.31 5.81
CA LEU A 217 12.32 -0.45 5.17
C LEU A 217 12.58 -0.05 3.70
N ASP A 218 11.54 0.36 2.99
CA ASP A 218 11.63 0.86 1.61
C ASP A 218 12.44 2.17 1.48
N GLU A 219 12.68 2.87 2.58
CA GLU A 219 13.50 4.08 2.65
C GLU A 219 14.98 3.79 2.99
N CYS A 220 15.34 2.52 3.18
CA CYS A 220 16.72 2.11 3.48
C CYS A 220 17.65 2.45 2.31
N LYS A 221 18.78 3.11 2.62
CA LYS A 221 19.77 3.55 1.63
C LYS A 221 20.44 2.35 0.93
N THR A 222 20.76 1.33 1.69
CA THR A 222 21.39 0.10 1.22
C THR A 222 20.43 -1.08 1.39
N PRO A 223 20.13 -1.85 0.34
CA PRO A 223 19.28 -3.03 0.46
C PRO A 223 19.84 -4.03 1.47
N LEU A 224 18.94 -4.70 2.22
CA LEU A 224 19.36 -5.75 3.16
C LEU A 224 19.74 -7.02 2.39
N GLU A 225 20.98 -7.49 2.58
CA GLU A 225 21.49 -8.70 1.95
C GLU A 225 21.62 -9.85 2.96
N PHE A 226 20.66 -10.75 2.96
CA PHE A 226 20.65 -11.89 3.87
C PHE A 226 21.62 -13.01 3.44
N SER A 227 21.96 -13.17 2.16
CA SER A 227 22.86 -14.23 1.68
C SER A 227 24.32 -14.00 2.06
N ASN A 228 24.80 -12.75 1.97
CA ASN A 228 26.22 -12.41 2.07
C ASN A 228 26.62 -11.77 3.40
N THR A 229 25.68 -11.44 4.26
CA THR A 229 25.97 -10.80 5.55
C THR A 229 26.58 -11.78 6.53
N VAL A 230 27.77 -11.47 7.03
CA VAL A 230 28.47 -12.26 8.05
C VAL A 230 27.73 -12.15 9.39
N ALA A 231 27.61 -13.29 10.10
CA ALA A 231 27.02 -13.33 11.43
C ALA A 231 27.85 -12.50 12.42
N CYS A 232 27.21 -11.62 13.15
CA CYS A 232 27.79 -10.81 14.20
C CYS A 232 26.98 -11.00 15.49
N THR A 233 27.64 -11.41 16.56
CA THR A 233 27.02 -11.64 17.88
C THR A 233 27.53 -10.67 18.94
N ASP A 234 28.56 -9.86 18.62
CA ASP A 234 29.11 -8.86 19.54
C ASP A 234 28.35 -7.53 19.38
N PRO A 235 27.59 -7.08 20.39
CA PRO A 235 26.81 -5.85 20.33
C PRO A 235 27.66 -4.57 20.31
N LYS A 236 28.93 -4.64 20.70
CA LYS A 236 29.87 -3.50 20.72
C LYS A 236 30.55 -3.28 19.39
N LYS A 237 30.55 -4.28 18.52
CA LYS A 237 31.23 -4.22 17.22
C LYS A 237 30.51 -3.27 16.27
N GLU A 238 31.23 -2.30 15.73
CA GLU A 238 30.71 -1.42 14.67
C GLU A 238 30.71 -2.14 13.33
N ILE A 239 29.55 -2.25 12.72
CA ILE A 239 29.35 -2.85 11.40
C ILE A 239 28.49 -1.91 10.54
N GLN A 240 28.40 -2.15 9.24
CA GLN A 240 27.50 -1.41 8.35
C GLN A 240 26.06 -1.57 8.83
N VAL A 241 25.24 -0.53 8.64
CA VAL A 241 23.87 -0.48 9.18
C VAL A 241 22.99 -1.58 8.60
N ASP A 242 23.11 -1.89 7.31
CA ASP A 242 22.40 -2.99 6.65
C ASP A 242 22.78 -4.36 7.25
N HIS A 243 24.06 -4.59 7.52
CA HIS A 243 24.55 -5.78 8.23
C HIS A 243 24.05 -5.85 9.68
N LEU A 244 24.00 -4.70 10.37
CA LEU A 244 23.47 -4.61 11.74
C LEU A 244 22.00 -5.04 11.79
N ILE A 245 21.17 -4.43 10.94
CA ILE A 245 19.73 -4.73 10.88
C ILE A 245 19.50 -6.19 10.45
N THR A 246 20.27 -6.69 9.48
CA THR A 246 20.20 -8.10 9.06
C THR A 246 20.48 -9.05 10.22
N ASN A 247 21.51 -8.77 11.05
CA ASN A 247 21.87 -9.59 12.22
C ASN A 247 20.83 -9.49 13.35
N ILE A 248 20.18 -8.34 13.54
CA ILE A 248 19.06 -8.18 14.48
C ILE A 248 17.85 -9.02 14.02
N ILE A 249 17.48 -8.95 12.74
CA ILE A 249 16.36 -9.74 12.19
C ILE A 249 16.63 -11.24 12.31
N ARG A 250 17.85 -11.69 12.03
CA ARG A 250 18.26 -13.09 12.21
C ARG A 250 18.27 -13.56 13.66
N GLY A 251 18.33 -12.65 14.64
CA GLY A 251 18.46 -12.96 16.06
C GLY A 251 19.90 -13.25 16.48
N ASN A 252 20.91 -12.93 15.67
CA ASN A 252 22.32 -13.02 16.07
C ASN A 252 22.66 -11.93 17.10
N LEU A 253 22.00 -10.76 16.98
CA LEU A 253 22.04 -9.65 17.93
C LEU A 253 20.68 -9.51 18.56
N PHE A 254 20.63 -9.36 19.88
CA PHE A 254 19.43 -9.19 20.67
C PHE A 254 18.33 -10.25 20.40
N PRO A 255 18.60 -11.55 20.58
CA PRO A 255 17.64 -12.61 20.28
C PRO A 255 16.34 -12.49 21.08
N GLU A 256 16.35 -11.85 22.24
CA GLU A 256 15.20 -11.67 23.14
C GLU A 256 14.30 -10.48 22.73
N ILE A 257 14.77 -9.62 21.83
CA ILE A 257 13.99 -8.45 21.38
C ILE A 257 13.04 -8.86 20.25
N SER A 258 11.78 -8.45 20.39
CA SER A 258 10.83 -8.52 19.27
C SER A 258 11.09 -7.39 18.26
N VAL A 259 10.93 -7.66 16.99
CA VAL A 259 11.17 -6.71 15.89
C VAL A 259 9.89 -6.52 15.09
N TRP A 260 9.48 -5.27 14.92
CA TRP A 260 8.37 -4.90 14.05
C TRP A 260 8.87 -4.01 12.92
N ILE A 261 8.69 -4.46 11.68
CA ILE A 261 9.17 -3.79 10.49
C ILE A 261 7.96 -3.33 9.67
N THR A 262 7.94 -2.07 9.28
CA THR A 262 6.99 -1.61 8.26
C THR A 262 7.70 -1.44 6.92
N SER A 263 7.00 -1.74 5.83
CA SER A 263 7.59 -1.71 4.50
C SER A 263 6.56 -1.50 3.41
N ARG A 264 7.00 -1.02 2.25
CA ARG A 264 6.23 -1.24 1.03
C ARG A 264 6.36 -2.69 0.59
N PRO A 265 5.35 -3.19 -0.18
CA PRO A 265 5.39 -4.55 -0.67
C PRO A 265 6.68 -4.91 -1.39
N SER A 266 7.15 -4.07 -2.31
CA SER A 266 8.36 -4.33 -3.12
C SER A 266 9.65 -4.49 -2.29
N ALA A 267 9.78 -3.76 -1.18
CA ALA A 267 10.95 -3.82 -0.32
C ALA A 267 10.88 -4.97 0.72
N ALA A 268 9.68 -5.36 1.14
CA ALA A 268 9.48 -6.46 2.08
C ALA A 268 10.01 -7.79 1.56
N GLY A 269 10.02 -8.00 0.24
CA GLY A 269 10.58 -9.19 -0.42
C GLY A 269 12.09 -9.39 -0.21
N GLN A 270 12.82 -8.42 0.34
CA GLN A 270 14.23 -8.58 0.73
C GLN A 270 14.38 -9.51 1.94
N ILE A 271 13.37 -9.59 2.82
CA ILE A 271 13.43 -10.40 4.04
C ILE A 271 12.99 -11.82 3.69
N PRO A 272 13.86 -12.84 3.92
CA PRO A 272 13.49 -14.23 3.71
C PRO A 272 12.26 -14.64 4.54
N GLY A 273 11.28 -15.29 3.91
CA GLY A 273 10.02 -15.68 4.57
C GLY A 273 10.20 -16.52 5.84
N GLY A 274 11.24 -17.36 5.88
CA GLY A 274 11.56 -18.17 7.05
C GLY A 274 12.04 -17.39 8.30
N LEU A 275 12.33 -16.09 8.16
CA LEU A 275 12.71 -15.21 9.27
C LEU A 275 11.52 -14.36 9.78
N VAL A 276 10.37 -14.43 9.12
CA VAL A 276 9.19 -13.64 9.47
C VAL A 276 8.15 -14.54 10.14
N ASP A 277 7.89 -14.31 11.40
CA ASP A 277 6.91 -15.08 12.16
C ASP A 277 5.47 -14.60 11.90
N ARG A 278 5.32 -13.31 11.55
CA ARG A 278 4.02 -12.71 11.26
C ARG A 278 4.10 -11.67 10.17
N MET A 279 3.20 -11.81 9.20
CA MET A 279 3.01 -10.82 8.17
C MET A 279 1.61 -10.23 8.23
N THR A 280 1.54 -8.91 8.14
CA THR A 280 0.27 -8.17 8.10
C THR A 280 0.28 -7.18 6.95
N GLU A 281 -0.91 -6.85 6.46
CA GLU A 281 -1.10 -5.86 5.40
C GLU A 281 -2.09 -4.80 5.89
N ILE A 282 -1.77 -3.52 5.62
CA ILE A 282 -2.69 -2.43 5.88
C ILE A 282 -3.61 -2.31 4.67
N ARG A 283 -4.92 -2.46 4.90
CA ARG A 283 -5.96 -2.15 3.92
C ARG A 283 -6.10 -0.65 3.74
N GLY A 284 -6.52 -0.28 2.54
CA GLY A 284 -7.04 1.05 2.30
C GLY A 284 -8.39 1.29 3.02
N LEU A 285 -8.89 2.51 2.91
CA LEU A 285 -10.16 2.93 3.51
C LEU A 285 -11.35 2.24 2.85
N THR A 286 -12.33 1.85 3.66
CA THR A 286 -13.68 1.46 3.20
C THR A 286 -14.47 2.70 2.79
N GLU A 287 -15.65 2.52 2.23
CA GLU A 287 -16.56 3.62 1.85
C GLU A 287 -16.93 4.49 3.06
N GLU A 288 -17.25 3.85 4.17
CA GLU A 288 -17.57 4.52 5.43
C GLU A 288 -16.36 5.30 5.98
N GLU A 289 -15.17 4.70 5.90
CA GLU A 289 -13.94 5.35 6.35
C GLU A 289 -13.51 6.52 5.44
N ILE A 290 -13.76 6.44 4.11
CA ILE A 290 -13.58 7.57 3.19
C ILE A 290 -14.50 8.73 3.59
N LYS A 291 -15.77 8.42 3.87
CA LYS A 291 -16.74 9.43 4.32
C LYS A 291 -16.25 10.10 5.61
N VAL A 292 -15.88 9.32 6.62
CA VAL A 292 -15.33 9.85 7.89
C VAL A 292 -14.09 10.71 7.66
N CYS A 293 -13.17 10.28 6.79
CA CYS A 293 -11.97 11.04 6.46
C CYS A 293 -12.31 12.41 5.85
N LEU A 294 -13.29 12.47 4.95
CA LEU A 294 -13.74 13.73 4.34
C LEU A 294 -14.56 14.59 5.31
N GLU A 295 -15.37 14.00 6.17
CA GLU A 295 -16.10 14.72 7.24
C GLU A 295 -15.16 15.47 8.18
N GLN A 296 -14.03 14.88 8.52
CA GLN A 296 -13.00 15.53 9.36
C GLN A 296 -12.34 16.74 8.68
N MET A 297 -12.32 16.76 7.34
CA MET A 297 -11.78 17.90 6.57
C MET A 297 -12.75 19.06 6.45
N PHE A 298 -14.06 18.82 6.56
CA PHE A 298 -15.11 19.80 6.38
C PHE A 298 -16.12 19.77 7.53
N PRO A 299 -15.67 19.94 8.80
CA PRO A 299 -16.55 19.74 9.96
C PRO A 299 -17.70 20.75 10.03
N GLU A 300 -17.52 21.95 9.52
CA GLU A 300 -18.49 23.05 9.59
C GLU A 300 -19.29 23.23 8.28
N ASP A 301 -18.88 22.60 7.16
CA ASP A 301 -19.47 22.83 5.84
C ASP A 301 -20.05 21.54 5.25
N GLN A 302 -21.23 21.18 5.72
CA GLN A 302 -21.94 19.97 5.27
C GLN A 302 -22.35 20.00 3.80
N ASN A 303 -22.57 21.19 3.22
CA ASN A 303 -22.89 21.32 1.80
C ASN A 303 -21.67 21.01 0.93
N LEU A 304 -20.52 21.56 1.27
CA LEU A 304 -19.27 21.29 0.59
C LEU A 304 -18.89 19.79 0.70
N LEU A 305 -19.06 19.21 1.90
CA LEU A 305 -18.87 17.77 2.12
C LEU A 305 -19.74 16.94 1.18
N GLY A 306 -21.03 17.28 1.08
CA GLY A 306 -21.99 16.58 0.19
C GLY A 306 -21.55 16.65 -1.28
N GLN A 307 -21.10 17.81 -1.75
CA GLN A 307 -20.61 17.97 -3.11
C GLN A 307 -19.33 17.17 -3.38
N VAL A 308 -18.37 17.19 -2.46
CA VAL A 308 -17.11 16.42 -2.57
C VAL A 308 -17.40 14.92 -2.58
N LEU A 309 -18.23 14.42 -1.67
CA LEU A 309 -18.63 13.01 -1.60
C LEU A 309 -19.31 12.55 -2.87
N SER A 310 -20.30 13.33 -3.35
CA SER A 310 -21.01 13.02 -4.60
C SER A 310 -20.05 12.92 -5.79
N GLN A 311 -19.06 13.82 -5.89
CA GLN A 311 -18.07 13.79 -6.95
C GLN A 311 -17.14 12.57 -6.84
N VAL A 312 -16.71 12.21 -5.64
CA VAL A 312 -15.86 11.03 -5.41
C VAL A 312 -16.61 9.75 -5.75
N GLN A 313 -17.89 9.65 -5.35
CA GLN A 313 -18.72 8.48 -5.64
C GLN A 313 -19.09 8.36 -7.13
N ALA A 314 -19.35 9.50 -7.80
CA ALA A 314 -19.67 9.53 -9.23
C ALA A 314 -18.45 9.19 -10.13
N ASN A 315 -17.23 9.35 -9.62
CA ASN A 315 -16.01 9.07 -10.39
C ASN A 315 -15.25 7.88 -9.78
N ARG A 316 -15.40 6.72 -10.39
CA ARG A 316 -14.76 5.47 -9.91
C ARG A 316 -13.24 5.59 -9.78
N GLY A 317 -12.58 6.31 -10.68
CA GLY A 317 -11.14 6.54 -10.60
C GLY A 317 -10.74 7.32 -9.34
N LEU A 318 -11.47 8.38 -9.01
CA LEU A 318 -11.26 9.14 -7.77
C LEU A 318 -11.60 8.31 -6.53
N TYR A 319 -12.70 7.54 -6.59
CA TYR A 319 -13.10 6.66 -5.50
C TYR A 319 -12.01 5.64 -5.16
N LEU A 320 -11.49 4.93 -6.17
CA LEU A 320 -10.40 3.96 -5.99
C LEU A 320 -9.14 4.59 -5.39
N MET A 321 -8.82 5.81 -5.78
CA MET A 321 -7.72 6.55 -5.19
C MET A 321 -7.99 6.93 -3.73
N CYS A 322 -9.22 7.37 -3.41
CA CYS A 322 -9.62 7.74 -2.05
C CYS A 322 -9.59 6.56 -1.07
N THR A 323 -9.47 5.32 -1.54
CA THR A 323 -9.22 4.17 -0.65
C THR A 323 -7.87 4.28 0.07
N ILE A 324 -6.95 5.09 -0.42
CA ILE A 324 -5.68 5.39 0.24
C ILE A 324 -5.81 6.71 1.00
N PRO A 325 -5.59 6.75 2.32
CA PRO A 325 -5.80 7.95 3.15
C PRO A 325 -5.14 9.22 2.62
N ALA A 326 -3.89 9.14 2.17
CA ALA A 326 -3.16 10.29 1.63
C ALA A 326 -3.80 10.85 0.35
N PHE A 327 -4.28 9.98 -0.54
CA PHE A 327 -5.03 10.41 -1.73
C PHE A 327 -6.41 10.95 -1.38
N CYS A 328 -7.10 10.36 -0.40
CA CYS A 328 -8.39 10.86 0.07
C CYS A 328 -8.26 12.32 0.55
N ARG A 329 -7.25 12.62 1.36
CA ARG A 329 -6.96 13.98 1.82
C ARG A 329 -6.62 14.94 0.67
N LEU A 330 -5.74 14.52 -0.24
CA LEU A 330 -5.37 15.33 -1.40
C LEU A 330 -6.60 15.64 -2.27
N THR A 331 -7.46 14.65 -2.51
CA THR A 331 -8.71 14.80 -3.25
C THR A 331 -9.66 15.76 -2.55
N GLY A 332 -9.83 15.62 -1.24
CA GLY A 332 -10.66 16.51 -0.43
C GLY A 332 -10.16 17.96 -0.50
N LEU A 333 -8.86 18.20 -0.34
CA LEU A 333 -8.25 19.54 -0.44
C LEU A 333 -8.47 20.16 -1.83
N ALA A 334 -8.17 19.40 -2.89
CA ALA A 334 -8.27 19.89 -4.28
C ALA A 334 -9.73 20.18 -4.66
N LEU A 335 -10.65 19.29 -4.37
CA LEU A 335 -12.09 19.49 -4.67
C LEU A 335 -12.69 20.59 -3.79
N GLY A 336 -12.37 20.62 -2.50
CA GLY A 336 -12.83 21.66 -1.59
C GLY A 336 -12.41 23.05 -2.04
N HIS A 337 -11.15 23.21 -2.47
CA HIS A 337 -10.67 24.46 -3.04
C HIS A 337 -11.41 24.82 -4.34
N LEU A 338 -11.59 23.85 -5.24
CA LEU A 338 -12.29 24.05 -6.50
C LEU A 338 -13.74 24.51 -6.31
N TYR A 339 -14.49 23.86 -5.41
CA TYR A 339 -15.87 24.24 -5.12
C TYR A 339 -15.98 25.64 -4.50
N ARG A 340 -15.07 26.00 -3.58
CA ARG A 340 -14.99 27.35 -3.03
C ARG A 340 -14.65 28.38 -4.10
N THR A 341 -13.76 28.06 -5.02
CA THR A 341 -13.40 28.94 -6.17
C THR A 341 -14.60 29.15 -7.10
N ARG A 342 -15.37 28.08 -7.42
CA ARG A 342 -16.60 28.17 -8.21
C ARG A 342 -17.62 29.12 -7.57
N LEU A 343 -17.83 28.99 -6.26
CA LEU A 343 -18.74 29.86 -5.51
C LEU A 343 -18.27 31.32 -5.54
N ALA A 344 -16.97 31.58 -5.41
CA ALA A 344 -16.41 32.91 -5.39
C ALA A 344 -16.47 33.62 -6.76
N VAL A 345 -16.29 32.87 -7.86
CA VAL A 345 -16.28 33.40 -9.23
C VAL A 345 -17.65 33.37 -9.88
N GLN A 346 -18.67 32.76 -9.26
CA GLN A 346 -20.01 32.49 -9.79
C GLN A 346 -19.98 31.73 -11.14
N ASP A 347 -18.93 30.95 -11.39
CA ASP A 347 -18.74 30.17 -12.60
C ASP A 347 -19.02 28.68 -12.29
N ALA A 348 -20.24 28.27 -12.58
CA ALA A 348 -20.66 26.87 -12.43
C ALA A 348 -20.02 25.94 -13.49
N GLU A 349 -19.42 26.50 -14.55
CA GLU A 349 -18.88 25.73 -15.69
C GLU A 349 -17.42 25.29 -15.52
N LEU A 350 -16.73 25.69 -14.45
CA LEU A 350 -15.39 25.18 -14.18
C LEU A 350 -15.41 23.63 -14.12
N PRO A 351 -14.75 22.93 -15.07
CA PRO A 351 -14.89 21.49 -15.17
C PRO A 351 -14.28 20.77 -13.96
N LEU A 352 -15.03 19.83 -13.41
CA LEU A 352 -14.53 18.96 -12.34
C LEU A 352 -13.43 18.03 -12.85
N PRO A 353 -12.41 17.73 -12.04
CA PRO A 353 -11.35 16.79 -12.41
C PRO A 353 -11.92 15.38 -12.59
N GLN A 354 -11.55 14.74 -13.67
CA GLN A 354 -11.97 13.37 -13.99
C GLN A 354 -10.78 12.41 -14.09
N THR A 355 -9.55 12.95 -14.16
CA THR A 355 -8.33 12.17 -14.22
C THR A 355 -7.40 12.52 -13.06
N LEU A 356 -6.44 11.63 -12.81
CA LEU A 356 -5.41 11.82 -11.79
C LEU A 356 -4.60 13.10 -12.06
N CYS A 357 -4.17 13.30 -13.29
CA CYS A 357 -3.36 14.44 -13.66
C CYS A 357 -4.13 15.77 -13.51
N GLU A 358 -5.43 15.79 -13.84
CA GLU A 358 -6.30 16.96 -13.61
C GLU A 358 -6.42 17.28 -12.11
N LEU A 359 -6.61 16.27 -11.26
CA LEU A 359 -6.70 16.44 -9.81
C LEU A 359 -5.41 17.05 -9.22
N TYR A 360 -4.25 16.52 -9.62
CA TYR A 360 -2.95 17.02 -9.15
C TYR A 360 -2.66 18.42 -9.69
N SER A 361 -3.11 18.74 -10.88
CA SER A 361 -3.01 20.09 -11.45
C SER A 361 -3.83 21.12 -10.66
N TRP A 362 -5.02 20.74 -10.20
CA TRP A 362 -5.83 21.55 -9.29
C TRP A 362 -5.20 21.68 -7.90
N TYR A 363 -4.69 20.60 -7.34
CA TYR A 363 -3.96 20.64 -6.08
C TYR A 363 -2.75 21.56 -6.15
N PHE A 364 -1.97 21.47 -7.21
CA PHE A 364 -0.82 22.34 -7.42
C PHE A 364 -1.23 23.81 -7.59
N ARG A 365 -2.31 24.08 -8.30
CA ARG A 365 -2.85 25.42 -8.45
C ARG A 365 -3.33 26.00 -7.13
N MET A 366 -3.98 25.20 -6.30
CA MET A 366 -4.35 25.55 -4.92
C MET A 366 -3.10 25.95 -4.10
N ALA A 367 -2.06 25.12 -4.14
CA ALA A 367 -0.82 25.37 -3.41
C ALA A 367 -0.11 26.66 -3.86
N LEU A 368 -0.23 27.03 -5.15
CA LEU A 368 0.29 28.30 -5.68
C LEU A 368 -0.57 29.52 -5.34
N GLY A 369 -1.88 29.33 -5.24
CA GLY A 369 -2.87 30.44 -5.12
C GLY A 369 -3.30 30.78 -3.69
N GLY A 370 -2.68 30.20 -2.69
CA GLY A 370 -3.13 30.25 -1.28
C GLY A 370 -3.18 31.62 -0.61
N GLU A 371 -2.76 32.72 -1.26
CA GLU A 371 -2.90 34.08 -0.71
C GLU A 371 -3.09 35.08 -1.86
N GLY A 372 -4.32 35.50 -2.11
CA GLY A 372 -4.62 36.73 -2.84
C GLY A 372 -5.28 36.57 -4.21
N GLN A 373 -6.55 36.17 -4.21
CA GLN A 373 -7.44 36.48 -5.35
C GLN A 373 -7.98 37.90 -5.21
N ASP A 374 -7.21 38.86 -5.73
CA ASP A 374 -7.77 40.15 -6.08
C ASP A 374 -8.27 40.11 -7.53
N LYS A 375 -9.52 40.48 -7.72
CA LYS A 375 -10.28 40.36 -8.93
C LYS A 375 -9.60 41.12 -10.11
N GLY A 376 -9.18 40.40 -11.12
CA GLY A 376 -9.16 40.93 -12.49
C GLY A 376 -7.92 41.68 -12.96
N LYS A 377 -6.81 41.81 -12.22
CA LYS A 377 -5.55 42.35 -12.72
C LYS A 377 -4.38 41.46 -12.32
N VAL A 378 -3.64 40.93 -13.28
CA VAL A 378 -2.37 40.26 -13.04
C VAL A 378 -1.41 41.29 -12.42
N SER A 379 -1.30 41.29 -11.11
CA SER A 379 -0.36 42.16 -10.40
C SER A 379 1.06 41.71 -10.72
N PRO A 380 2.04 42.61 -10.85
CA PRO A 380 3.46 42.27 -11.00
C PRO A 380 3.99 41.33 -9.91
N ARG A 381 3.35 41.32 -8.76
CA ARG A 381 3.60 40.36 -7.64
C ARG A 381 3.26 38.93 -8.01
N ILE A 382 2.15 38.70 -8.73
CA ILE A 382 1.72 37.36 -9.15
C ILE A 382 2.71 36.78 -10.16
N GLU A 383 3.22 37.60 -11.08
CA GLU A 383 4.19 37.19 -12.11
C GLU A 383 5.55 36.81 -11.49
N GLN A 384 6.01 37.54 -10.46
CA GLN A 384 7.21 37.22 -9.68
C GLN A 384 7.05 35.91 -8.89
N VAL A 385 5.89 35.70 -8.25
CA VAL A 385 5.56 34.46 -7.51
C VAL A 385 5.53 33.29 -8.49
N MET A 386 4.92 33.44 -9.66
CA MET A 386 4.88 32.40 -10.69
C MET A 386 6.27 32.10 -11.28
N GLN A 387 7.11 33.12 -11.47
CA GLN A 387 8.47 32.92 -11.96
C GLN A 387 9.38 32.22 -10.94
N GLY A 388 9.23 32.58 -9.65
CA GLY A 388 9.87 31.87 -8.53
C GLY A 388 9.41 30.42 -8.42
N ALA A 389 8.10 30.19 -8.57
CA ALA A 389 7.49 28.85 -8.57
C ALA A 389 8.02 27.99 -9.73
N ARG A 390 8.16 28.53 -10.96
CA ARG A 390 8.73 27.79 -12.09
C ARG A 390 10.17 27.34 -11.83
N LYS A 391 11.01 28.23 -11.30
CA LYS A 391 12.40 27.89 -10.96
C LYS A 391 12.45 26.79 -9.91
N MET A 392 11.65 26.92 -8.84
CA MET A 392 11.55 25.95 -7.79
C MET A 392 11.04 24.59 -8.29
N VAL A 393 9.95 24.58 -9.07
CA VAL A 393 9.40 23.37 -9.68
C VAL A 393 10.42 22.70 -10.61
N GLY A 394 11.21 23.48 -11.35
CA GLY A 394 12.29 22.95 -12.18
C GLY A 394 13.36 22.22 -11.36
N THR A 395 13.80 22.79 -10.24
CA THR A 395 14.81 22.18 -9.36
C THR A 395 14.25 21.00 -8.57
N LEU A 396 13.06 21.14 -7.96
CA LEU A 396 12.38 20.05 -7.26
C LEU A 396 11.95 18.92 -8.20
N GLY A 397 11.48 19.25 -9.41
CA GLY A 397 11.13 18.26 -10.42
C GLY A 397 12.33 17.45 -10.88
N ARG A 398 13.51 18.07 -11.02
CA ARG A 398 14.77 17.41 -11.30
C ARG A 398 15.17 16.48 -10.16
N LEU A 399 15.12 16.96 -8.91
CA LEU A 399 15.36 16.16 -7.72
C LEU A 399 14.41 14.96 -7.66
N ALA A 400 13.11 15.21 -7.89
CA ALA A 400 12.07 14.19 -7.90
C ALA A 400 12.32 13.10 -8.94
N PHE A 401 12.66 13.47 -10.17
CA PHE A 401 12.94 12.55 -11.25
C PHE A 401 14.17 11.67 -10.97
N HIS A 402 15.28 12.27 -10.54
CA HIS A 402 16.48 11.52 -10.17
C HIS A 402 16.23 10.60 -8.97
N GLY A 403 15.46 11.07 -7.98
CA GLY A 403 15.04 10.25 -6.87
C GLY A 403 14.24 9.04 -7.33
N LEU A 404 13.28 9.22 -8.22
CA LEU A 404 12.44 8.15 -8.76
C LEU A 404 13.27 7.10 -9.53
N VAL A 405 14.18 7.55 -10.40
CA VAL A 405 15.08 6.66 -11.16
C VAL A 405 15.99 5.86 -10.23
N LYS A 406 16.55 6.50 -9.20
CA LYS A 406 17.49 5.89 -8.23
C LYS A 406 16.80 5.22 -7.04
N LYS A 407 15.46 5.14 -7.00
CA LYS A 407 14.66 4.64 -5.86
C LYS A 407 14.95 5.39 -4.56
N LYS A 408 15.24 6.68 -4.64
CA LYS A 408 15.53 7.54 -3.50
C LYS A 408 14.31 8.41 -3.19
N TYR A 409 13.75 8.22 -2.00
CA TYR A 409 12.51 8.89 -1.56
C TYR A 409 12.75 9.87 -0.41
N VAL A 410 13.93 9.80 0.21
CA VAL A 410 14.38 10.68 1.28
C VAL A 410 15.62 11.43 0.81
N PHE A 411 15.61 12.74 1.00
CA PHE A 411 16.66 13.66 0.58
C PHE A 411 17.21 14.39 1.79
N TYR A 412 18.51 14.61 1.81
CA TYR A 412 19.19 15.36 2.87
C TYR A 412 19.66 16.71 2.33
N GLU A 413 20.12 17.60 3.20
CA GLU A 413 20.60 18.93 2.78
C GLU A 413 21.65 18.89 1.67
N GLN A 414 22.50 17.87 1.66
CA GLN A 414 23.51 17.67 0.60
C GLN A 414 22.84 17.45 -0.77
N ASP A 415 21.77 16.67 -0.81
CA ASP A 415 21.01 16.43 -2.04
C ASP A 415 20.33 17.73 -2.50
N MET A 416 19.71 18.46 -1.57
CA MET A 416 19.06 19.73 -1.88
C MET A 416 20.04 20.72 -2.49
N LYS A 417 21.24 20.85 -1.91
CA LYS A 417 22.31 21.70 -2.42
C LYS A 417 22.81 21.23 -3.80
N ALA A 418 23.01 19.90 -4.00
CA ALA A 418 23.47 19.34 -5.26
C ALA A 418 22.51 19.60 -6.44
N PHE A 419 21.22 19.65 -6.17
CA PHE A 419 20.20 19.96 -7.17
C PHE A 419 19.84 21.45 -7.27
N GLY A 420 20.48 22.32 -6.46
CA GLY A 420 20.26 23.76 -6.45
C GLY A 420 18.89 24.17 -5.88
N VAL A 421 18.36 23.38 -4.97
CA VAL A 421 17.12 23.71 -4.25
C VAL A 421 17.46 24.74 -3.17
N ASP A 422 16.82 25.89 -3.26
CA ASP A 422 17.00 26.97 -2.27
C ASP A 422 16.24 26.63 -0.98
N LEU A 423 17.00 26.38 0.09
CA LEU A 423 16.46 26.00 1.40
C LEU A 423 15.61 27.13 2.04
N ALA A 424 15.89 28.39 1.69
CA ALA A 424 15.08 29.52 2.19
C ALA A 424 13.67 29.52 1.56
N LEU A 425 13.55 29.07 0.31
CA LEU A 425 12.24 28.92 -0.34
C LEU A 425 11.42 27.73 0.19
N LEU A 426 12.07 26.76 0.86
CA LEU A 426 11.36 25.62 1.46
C LEU A 426 10.44 26.02 2.61
N GLN A 427 10.59 27.21 3.17
CA GLN A 427 9.70 27.74 4.21
C GLN A 427 8.43 28.40 3.63
N SER A 428 8.32 28.49 2.29
CA SER A 428 7.10 29.01 1.66
C SER A 428 5.93 28.04 1.78
N SER A 429 4.71 28.56 1.76
CA SER A 429 3.47 27.78 1.84
C SER A 429 3.39 26.70 0.74
N LEU A 430 3.90 26.99 -0.45
CA LEU A 430 3.97 26.04 -1.57
C LEU A 430 4.87 24.83 -1.24
N CYS A 431 6.03 25.06 -0.66
CA CYS A 431 6.96 23.98 -0.32
C CYS A 431 6.43 23.11 0.82
N SER A 432 5.75 23.68 1.82
CA SER A 432 5.14 22.92 2.91
C SER A 432 4.02 21.99 2.43
N CYS A 433 3.33 22.35 1.33
CA CYS A 433 2.37 21.45 0.68
C CYS A 433 3.03 20.30 -0.10
N LEU A 434 4.26 20.47 -0.58
CA LEU A 434 4.94 19.48 -1.42
C LEU A 434 5.95 18.63 -0.65
N LEU A 435 6.64 19.19 0.34
CA LEU A 435 7.72 18.55 1.08
C LEU A 435 7.46 18.58 2.58
N GLN A 436 7.71 17.46 3.23
CA GLN A 436 7.81 17.33 4.68
C GLN A 436 9.28 17.47 5.09
N ARG A 437 9.51 18.23 6.17
CA ARG A 437 10.79 18.34 6.84
C ARG A 437 10.72 17.58 8.16
N GLU A 438 11.64 16.66 8.37
CA GLU A 438 11.75 15.89 9.61
C GLU A 438 13.17 15.99 10.17
N GLU A 439 13.29 16.15 11.47
CA GLU A 439 14.57 16.10 12.18
C GLU A 439 14.86 14.64 12.56
N THR A 440 16.03 14.15 12.17
CA THR A 440 16.48 12.80 12.49
C THR A 440 17.10 12.75 13.90
N LEU A 441 17.26 11.54 14.44
CA LEU A 441 17.93 11.32 15.73
C LEU A 441 19.37 11.90 15.78
N ALA A 442 20.07 11.95 14.63
CA ALA A 442 21.42 12.52 14.49
C ALA A 442 21.41 14.04 14.28
N SER A 443 20.31 14.74 14.56
CA SER A 443 20.16 16.19 14.36
C SER A 443 20.38 16.66 12.92
N SER A 444 20.31 15.74 11.94
CA SER A 444 20.27 16.09 10.53
C SER A 444 18.84 16.28 10.05
N VAL A 445 18.64 17.08 9.01
CA VAL A 445 17.32 17.34 8.43
C VAL A 445 17.11 16.45 7.21
N ALA A 446 16.05 15.66 7.25
CA ALA A 446 15.56 14.87 6.13
C ALA A 446 14.36 15.56 5.48
N TYR A 447 14.29 15.50 4.16
CA TYR A 447 13.21 16.01 3.34
C TYR A 447 12.60 14.87 2.54
N CYS A 448 11.30 14.77 2.52
CA CYS A 448 10.58 13.84 1.65
C CYS A 448 9.36 14.54 1.04
N PHE A 449 8.93 14.09 -0.13
CA PHE A 449 7.65 14.56 -0.66
C PHE A 449 6.53 14.11 0.27
N THR A 450 5.54 14.98 0.49
CA THR A 450 4.39 14.70 1.37
C THR A 450 3.67 13.42 0.95
N HIS A 451 3.74 13.10 -0.35
CA HIS A 451 3.28 11.84 -0.90
C HIS A 451 4.16 11.43 -2.11
N LEU A 452 4.38 10.11 -2.31
CA LEU A 452 5.18 9.62 -3.45
C LEU A 452 4.62 10.09 -4.79
N SER A 453 3.30 10.10 -4.95
CA SER A 453 2.67 10.55 -6.19
C SER A 453 2.91 12.02 -6.51
N LEU A 454 3.15 12.89 -5.50
CA LEU A 454 3.64 14.25 -5.74
C LEU A 454 5.06 14.25 -6.29
N GLN A 455 5.93 13.36 -5.80
CA GLN A 455 7.25 13.15 -6.39
C GLN A 455 7.13 12.71 -7.84
N GLU A 456 6.24 11.77 -8.15
CA GLU A 456 5.98 11.27 -9.50
C GLU A 456 5.41 12.34 -10.43
N PHE A 457 4.47 13.16 -9.93
CA PHE A 457 3.91 14.31 -10.67
C PHE A 457 4.98 15.34 -10.99
N MET A 458 5.80 15.71 -10.01
CA MET A 458 6.89 16.66 -10.20
C MET A 458 7.96 16.13 -11.16
N ALA A 459 8.28 14.83 -11.05
CA ALA A 459 9.19 14.14 -11.95
C ALA A 459 8.66 14.13 -13.39
N ALA A 460 7.37 13.84 -13.59
CA ALA A 460 6.73 13.86 -14.90
C ALA A 460 6.73 15.27 -15.52
N THR A 461 6.43 16.28 -14.72
CA THR A 461 6.44 17.67 -15.16
C THR A 461 7.85 18.12 -15.60
N TYR A 462 8.87 17.73 -14.82
CA TYR A 462 10.28 17.99 -15.20
C TYR A 462 10.65 17.25 -16.49
N TYR A 463 10.35 15.96 -16.58
CA TYR A 463 10.65 15.15 -17.77
C TYR A 463 9.97 15.68 -19.01
N TYR A 464 8.71 16.08 -18.90
CA TYR A 464 7.92 16.69 -19.97
C TYR A 464 8.59 17.95 -20.54
N SER A 465 8.98 18.87 -19.67
CA SER A 465 9.61 20.12 -20.09
C SER A 465 11.08 19.93 -20.52
N ALA A 466 11.83 19.06 -19.86
CA ALA A 466 13.24 18.80 -20.16
C ALA A 466 13.44 18.07 -21.50
N SER A 467 12.54 17.18 -21.89
CA SER A 467 12.60 16.39 -23.12
C SER A 467 12.69 17.23 -24.40
N LYS A 468 12.20 18.48 -24.36
CA LYS A 468 12.30 19.44 -25.49
C LYS A 468 13.74 19.81 -25.82
N ARG A 469 14.63 19.87 -24.83
CA ARG A 469 15.98 20.37 -24.92
C ARG A 469 17.04 19.29 -24.75
N ALA A 470 16.66 18.10 -24.25
CA ALA A 470 17.59 17.04 -23.97
C ALA A 470 18.22 16.47 -25.24
N ILE A 471 19.53 16.34 -25.21
CA ILE A 471 20.37 15.74 -26.26
C ILE A 471 20.85 14.33 -25.88
N PHE A 472 20.46 13.85 -24.73
CA PHE A 472 20.78 12.51 -24.17
C PHE A 472 19.53 11.89 -23.54
N ASP A 473 19.57 10.58 -23.34
CA ASP A 473 18.50 9.89 -22.62
C ASP A 473 18.46 10.36 -21.16
N LEU A 474 17.35 10.98 -20.77
CA LEU A 474 17.17 11.52 -19.40
C LEU A 474 17.24 10.47 -18.30
N PHE A 475 16.98 9.19 -18.60
CA PHE A 475 17.07 8.11 -17.62
C PHE A 475 18.50 7.65 -17.34
N THR A 476 19.40 7.74 -18.33
CA THR A 476 20.75 7.20 -18.20
C THR A 476 21.81 8.30 -17.99
N GLU A 477 21.47 9.55 -18.33
CA GLU A 477 22.41 10.69 -18.34
C GLU A 477 23.70 10.43 -19.12
N SER A 478 23.77 9.34 -19.89
CA SER A 478 24.93 8.90 -20.64
C SER A 478 24.55 8.68 -22.11
N GLY A 479 25.46 9.04 -22.99
CA GLY A 479 25.34 8.87 -24.43
C GLY A 479 24.79 10.11 -25.13
N MET A 480 25.70 10.91 -25.72
CA MET A 480 25.30 11.94 -26.69
C MET A 480 24.76 11.26 -27.94
N SER A 481 23.47 11.44 -28.22
CA SER A 481 22.90 11.06 -29.51
C SER A 481 22.70 12.32 -30.38
N TRP A 482 23.30 12.31 -31.56
CA TRP A 482 22.97 13.23 -32.63
C TRP A 482 22.15 12.46 -33.67
N PRO A 483 21.03 12.98 -34.14
CA PRO A 483 20.35 14.27 -33.83
C PRO A 483 19.61 14.23 -32.49
N ARG A 484 19.17 15.41 -31.96
CA ARG A 484 18.39 15.57 -30.74
C ARG A 484 17.23 14.59 -30.71
N LEU A 485 17.13 13.82 -29.60
CA LEU A 485 15.99 12.95 -29.36
C LEU A 485 14.75 13.85 -29.16
N GLY A 486 13.84 13.90 -30.12
CA GLY A 486 12.60 14.67 -29.96
C GLY A 486 11.71 14.11 -28.84
N PHE A 487 10.70 14.89 -28.42
CA PHE A 487 9.76 14.52 -27.35
C PHE A 487 9.19 13.11 -27.51
N LEU A 488 8.77 12.72 -28.71
CA LEU A 488 8.18 11.40 -28.97
C LEU A 488 9.15 10.24 -28.68
N THR A 489 10.44 10.42 -28.96
CA THR A 489 11.47 9.42 -28.64
C THR A 489 11.66 9.29 -27.13
N HIS A 490 11.73 10.42 -26.41
CA HIS A 490 11.76 10.42 -24.94
C HIS A 490 10.52 9.76 -24.36
N PHE A 491 9.33 10.05 -24.88
CA PHE A 491 8.10 9.43 -24.42
C PHE A 491 8.12 7.91 -24.63
N ARG A 492 8.58 7.43 -25.79
CA ARG A 492 8.74 6.00 -26.08
C ARG A 492 9.72 5.33 -25.10
N CYS A 493 10.85 5.99 -24.81
CA CYS A 493 11.78 5.52 -23.77
C CYS A 493 11.12 5.43 -22.39
N ALA A 494 10.31 6.42 -22.00
CA ALA A 494 9.58 6.40 -20.73
C ALA A 494 8.60 5.21 -20.66
N VAL A 495 7.81 4.97 -21.72
CA VAL A 495 6.90 3.80 -21.79
C VAL A 495 7.68 2.50 -21.69
N GLN A 496 8.77 2.35 -22.43
CA GLN A 496 9.60 1.16 -22.41
C GLN A 496 10.20 0.91 -21.02
N ARG A 497 10.72 1.94 -20.35
CA ARG A 497 11.25 1.84 -18.99
C ARG A 497 10.17 1.48 -17.98
N ALA A 498 8.98 2.09 -18.06
CA ALA A 498 7.87 1.77 -17.19
C ALA A 498 7.38 0.33 -17.38
N THR A 499 7.26 -0.14 -18.62
CA THR A 499 6.85 -1.52 -18.91
C THR A 499 7.89 -2.57 -18.51
N GLN A 500 9.17 -2.23 -18.47
CA GLN A 500 10.25 -3.11 -18.03
C GLN A 500 10.46 -3.12 -16.52
N ALA A 501 10.03 -2.06 -15.81
CA ALA A 501 10.18 -1.96 -14.35
C ALA A 501 9.29 -2.98 -13.65
N LYS A 502 9.86 -4.08 -13.09
CA LYS A 502 9.09 -5.16 -12.44
C LYS A 502 8.30 -4.70 -11.22
N ASP A 503 8.74 -3.66 -10.55
CA ASP A 503 8.16 -3.09 -9.33
C ASP A 503 7.03 -2.08 -9.57
N GLY A 504 6.76 -1.69 -10.83
CA GLY A 504 5.70 -0.73 -11.17
C GLY A 504 5.97 0.72 -10.77
N ARG A 505 7.18 1.04 -10.30
CA ARG A 505 7.55 2.37 -9.76
C ARG A 505 7.40 3.54 -10.73
N LEU A 506 7.30 3.27 -12.03
CA LEU A 506 7.12 4.28 -13.06
C LEU A 506 5.68 4.33 -13.62
N ASP A 507 4.77 3.54 -13.08
CA ASP A 507 3.41 3.42 -13.60
C ASP A 507 2.62 4.73 -13.44
N VAL A 508 2.65 5.32 -12.26
CA VAL A 508 1.96 6.59 -11.97
C VAL A 508 2.69 7.77 -12.63
N PHE A 509 4.02 7.75 -12.65
CA PHE A 509 4.83 8.70 -13.43
C PHE A 509 4.39 8.75 -14.91
N LEU A 510 4.21 7.57 -15.53
CA LEU A 510 3.79 7.48 -16.93
C LEU A 510 2.35 8.00 -17.14
N ARG A 511 1.44 7.75 -16.18
CA ARG A 511 0.08 8.33 -16.21
C ARG A 511 0.14 9.85 -16.19
N PHE A 512 0.91 10.43 -15.28
CA PHE A 512 1.09 11.88 -15.24
C PHE A 512 1.70 12.42 -16.52
N LEU A 513 2.76 11.77 -17.04
CA LEU A 513 3.42 12.20 -18.28
C LEU A 513 2.43 12.19 -19.47
N SER A 514 1.55 11.19 -19.53
CA SER A 514 0.47 11.11 -20.53
C SER A 514 -0.59 12.21 -20.31
N GLY A 515 -0.99 12.43 -19.08
CA GLY A 515 -2.01 13.40 -18.70
C GLY A 515 -1.59 14.85 -18.95
N LEU A 516 -0.29 15.18 -18.87
CA LEU A 516 0.24 16.51 -19.19
C LEU A 516 0.01 16.90 -20.66
N LEU A 517 -0.20 15.93 -21.56
CA LEU A 517 -0.60 16.16 -22.95
C LEU A 517 -2.12 16.39 -23.11
N SER A 518 -2.92 16.23 -22.07
CA SER A 518 -4.34 16.56 -22.12
C SER A 518 -4.51 18.07 -22.29
N PRO A 519 -5.37 18.55 -23.22
CA PRO A 519 -5.62 19.97 -23.40
C PRO A 519 -6.08 20.68 -22.13
N ARG A 520 -6.88 20.00 -21.29
CA ARG A 520 -7.36 20.54 -20.01
C ARG A 520 -6.23 20.76 -19.01
N VAL A 521 -5.36 19.76 -18.83
CA VAL A 521 -4.20 19.87 -17.94
C VAL A 521 -3.23 20.93 -18.44
N ASN A 522 -2.97 20.95 -19.75
CA ASN A 522 -2.10 21.96 -20.36
C ASN A 522 -2.63 23.38 -20.13
N ALA A 523 -3.95 23.60 -20.30
CA ALA A 523 -4.58 24.90 -20.01
C ALA A 523 -4.51 25.28 -18.52
N LEU A 524 -4.69 24.31 -17.61
CA LEU A 524 -4.61 24.54 -16.16
C LEU A 524 -3.20 24.93 -15.70
N LEU A 525 -2.16 24.35 -16.30
CA LEU A 525 -0.76 24.52 -15.91
C LEU A 525 -0.03 25.54 -16.80
N ALA A 526 -0.65 26.00 -17.89
CA ALA A 526 -0.09 27.01 -18.77
C ALA A 526 0.23 28.31 -18.01
N GLY A 527 1.42 28.82 -18.25
CA GLY A 527 1.89 30.04 -17.59
C GLY A 527 2.51 29.78 -16.21
N SER A 528 2.08 28.73 -15.45
CA SER A 528 2.64 28.41 -14.14
C SER A 528 3.75 27.35 -14.20
N LEU A 529 3.51 26.19 -14.79
CA LEU A 529 4.46 25.09 -14.92
C LEU A 529 4.88 24.78 -16.35
N LEU A 530 3.94 24.91 -17.28
CA LEU A 530 4.12 24.54 -18.70
C LEU A 530 4.09 25.78 -19.60
N ALA A 531 4.76 25.70 -20.75
CA ALA A 531 4.53 26.63 -21.82
C ALA A 531 3.17 26.30 -22.47
N GLN A 532 2.47 27.36 -22.95
CA GLN A 532 1.19 27.18 -23.61
C GLN A 532 1.32 26.32 -24.88
N GLY A 533 0.49 25.27 -24.98
CA GLY A 533 0.50 24.36 -26.13
C GLY A 533 1.75 23.49 -26.27
N GLU A 534 2.59 23.39 -25.21
CA GLU A 534 3.80 22.58 -25.23
C GLU A 534 3.48 21.12 -25.53
N HIS A 535 4.14 20.55 -26.55
CA HIS A 535 4.00 19.16 -27.01
C HIS A 535 2.59 18.71 -27.46
N GLN A 536 1.60 19.63 -27.57
CA GLN A 536 0.22 19.23 -27.91
C GLN A 536 0.11 18.60 -29.32
N SER A 537 0.98 18.94 -30.26
CA SER A 537 1.04 18.33 -31.59
C SER A 537 1.37 16.83 -31.56
N TYR A 538 1.98 16.31 -30.50
CA TYR A 538 2.34 14.91 -30.39
C TYR A 538 1.25 14.03 -29.77
N ARG A 539 0.12 14.59 -29.35
CA ARG A 539 -0.93 13.86 -28.61
C ARG A 539 -1.39 12.58 -29.32
N ASN A 540 -1.71 12.65 -30.60
CA ASN A 540 -2.17 11.49 -31.37
C ASN A 540 -1.05 10.47 -31.56
N GLN A 541 0.17 10.89 -31.87
CA GLN A 541 1.33 10.02 -32.01
C GLN A 541 1.67 9.31 -30.69
N VAL A 542 1.49 9.99 -29.56
CA VAL A 542 1.65 9.37 -28.23
C VAL A 542 0.58 8.32 -27.97
N ALA A 543 -0.67 8.56 -28.38
CA ALA A 543 -1.73 7.55 -28.30
C ALA A 543 -1.40 6.30 -29.12
N GLU A 544 -0.88 6.47 -30.35
CA GLU A 544 -0.41 5.37 -31.19
C GLU A 544 0.75 4.60 -30.55
N VAL A 545 1.73 5.31 -29.95
CA VAL A 545 2.83 4.68 -29.20
C VAL A 545 2.29 3.84 -28.06
N LEU A 546 1.37 4.37 -27.24
CA LEU A 546 0.77 3.63 -26.12
C LEU A 546 0.00 2.39 -26.62
N GLN A 547 -0.82 2.53 -27.65
CA GLN A 547 -1.56 1.41 -28.25
C GLN A 547 -0.62 0.32 -28.80
N GLY A 548 0.54 0.71 -29.38
CA GLY A 548 1.55 -0.22 -29.86
C GLY A 548 2.17 -1.10 -28.76
N PHE A 549 2.07 -0.73 -27.51
CA PHE A 549 2.49 -1.56 -26.36
C PHE A 549 1.41 -2.55 -25.86
N LEU A 550 0.19 -2.53 -26.42
CA LEU A 550 -0.87 -3.52 -26.16
C LEU A 550 -0.75 -4.72 -27.10
N HIS A 551 0.38 -5.44 -27.05
CA HIS A 551 0.69 -6.55 -27.99
C HIS A 551 -0.12 -7.83 -27.73
N PRO A 552 -0.28 -8.73 -28.78
CA PRO A 552 -1.01 -9.98 -28.70
C PRO A 552 -0.49 -10.96 -27.64
N ASP A 553 0.81 -10.97 -27.40
CA ASP A 553 1.47 -11.92 -26.49
C ASP A 553 1.48 -11.48 -25.02
N THR A 554 1.06 -10.26 -24.72
CA THR A 554 0.94 -9.81 -23.34
C THR A 554 -0.36 -10.33 -22.75
N ALA A 555 -0.26 -11.27 -21.82
CA ALA A 555 -1.38 -11.61 -20.95
C ALA A 555 -1.96 -10.30 -20.35
N VAL A 556 -3.29 -10.24 -20.17
CA VAL A 556 -3.92 -9.14 -19.45
C VAL A 556 -3.22 -9.02 -18.08
N CYS A 557 -2.32 -8.08 -17.96
CA CYS A 557 -1.53 -7.86 -16.76
C CYS A 557 -1.71 -6.40 -16.31
N ALA A 558 -1.37 -6.13 -15.07
CA ALA A 558 -1.49 -4.79 -14.49
C ALA A 558 -0.80 -3.70 -15.35
N ARG A 559 0.27 -4.04 -16.08
CA ARG A 559 0.98 -3.10 -16.96
C ARG A 559 0.21 -2.76 -18.22
N ALA A 560 -0.43 -3.76 -18.85
CA ALA A 560 -1.29 -3.50 -19.99
C ALA A 560 -2.50 -2.65 -19.58
N ILE A 561 -3.06 -2.88 -18.40
CA ILE A 561 -4.11 -2.04 -17.82
C ILE A 561 -3.58 -0.62 -17.56
N ASN A 562 -2.32 -0.46 -17.10
CA ASN A 562 -1.73 0.86 -16.90
C ASN A 562 -1.62 1.67 -18.19
N ILE A 563 -1.36 1.04 -19.34
CA ILE A 563 -1.39 1.71 -20.64
C ILE A 563 -2.78 2.31 -20.94
N LEU A 564 -3.85 1.62 -20.56
CA LEU A 564 -5.20 2.16 -20.72
C LEU A 564 -5.50 3.30 -19.77
N TYR A 565 -4.96 3.27 -18.55
CA TYR A 565 -5.00 4.45 -17.67
C TYR A 565 -4.25 5.64 -18.30
N CYS A 566 -3.09 5.42 -18.95
CA CYS A 566 -2.36 6.47 -19.65
C CYS A 566 -3.17 7.03 -20.82
N LEU A 567 -3.87 6.19 -21.59
CA LEU A 567 -4.76 6.63 -22.66
C LEU A 567 -5.96 7.42 -22.11
N SER A 568 -6.51 7.01 -20.98
CA SER A 568 -7.58 7.76 -20.29
C SER A 568 -7.11 9.11 -19.79
N GLU A 569 -5.92 9.21 -19.21
CA GLU A 569 -5.30 10.48 -18.80
C GLU A 569 -5.08 11.41 -20.01
N LEU A 570 -4.69 10.86 -21.15
CA LEU A 570 -4.53 11.56 -22.42
C LEU A 570 -5.88 12.00 -23.04
N ARG A 571 -7.01 11.53 -22.51
CA ARG A 571 -8.35 11.69 -23.07
C ARG A 571 -8.51 11.04 -24.46
N HIS A 572 -7.89 9.90 -24.66
CA HIS A 572 -8.02 9.06 -25.84
C HIS A 572 -8.71 7.74 -25.46
N THR A 573 -10.04 7.73 -25.59
CA THR A 573 -10.88 6.66 -25.01
C THR A 573 -11.56 5.76 -26.05
N ASP A 574 -11.15 5.83 -27.33
CA ASP A 574 -11.85 5.14 -28.43
C ASP A 574 -11.88 3.63 -28.26
N LEU A 575 -10.77 3.00 -27.83
CA LEU A 575 -10.71 1.57 -27.58
C LEU A 575 -11.63 1.15 -26.41
N ALA A 576 -11.64 1.93 -25.33
CA ALA A 576 -12.51 1.65 -24.19
C ALA A 576 -13.97 1.80 -24.56
N ARG A 577 -14.32 2.83 -25.34
CA ARG A 577 -15.68 3.07 -25.82
C ARG A 577 -16.17 1.95 -26.74
N SER A 578 -15.34 1.44 -27.66
CA SER A 578 -15.73 0.35 -28.54
C SER A 578 -16.05 -0.93 -27.77
N VAL A 579 -15.29 -1.24 -26.71
CA VAL A 579 -15.56 -2.39 -25.84
C VAL A 579 -16.81 -2.15 -25.00
N GLU A 580 -17.04 -0.93 -24.49
CA GLU A 580 -18.23 -0.57 -23.73
C GLU A 580 -19.51 -0.71 -24.59
N GLU A 581 -19.47 -0.29 -25.85
CA GLU A 581 -20.54 -0.46 -26.81
C GLU A 581 -20.83 -1.94 -27.10
N ALA A 582 -19.77 -2.74 -27.23
CA ALA A 582 -19.90 -4.19 -27.41
C ALA A 582 -20.48 -4.90 -26.19
N MET A 583 -20.15 -4.42 -24.98
CA MET A 583 -20.78 -4.92 -23.75
C MET A 583 -22.28 -4.63 -23.72
N ARG A 584 -22.68 -3.42 -24.10
CA ARG A 584 -24.10 -3.02 -24.12
C ARG A 584 -24.90 -3.74 -25.22
N SER A 585 -24.28 -4.03 -26.35
CA SER A 585 -24.93 -4.69 -27.49
C SER A 585 -24.87 -6.22 -27.43
N GLY A 586 -24.17 -6.81 -26.44
CA GLY A 586 -23.98 -8.26 -26.34
C GLY A 586 -23.05 -8.85 -27.39
N THR A 587 -22.28 -8.03 -28.11
CA THR A 587 -21.37 -8.46 -29.18
C THR A 587 -19.93 -8.72 -28.72
N LEU A 588 -19.72 -8.79 -27.42
CA LEU A 588 -18.39 -8.93 -26.80
C LEU A 588 -17.65 -10.21 -27.23
N ALA A 589 -18.38 -11.29 -27.54
CA ALA A 589 -17.80 -12.56 -28.00
C ALA A 589 -16.95 -12.43 -29.27
N GLY A 590 -17.22 -11.43 -30.10
CA GLY A 590 -16.41 -11.12 -31.29
C GLY A 590 -15.11 -10.37 -31.01
N MET A 591 -14.92 -9.84 -29.80
CA MET A 591 -13.77 -9.01 -29.42
C MET A 591 -12.69 -9.82 -28.70
N THR A 592 -12.04 -10.73 -29.40
CA THR A 592 -11.06 -11.66 -28.82
C THR A 592 -9.62 -11.13 -28.79
N SER A 593 -9.34 -9.98 -29.40
CA SER A 593 -7.97 -9.44 -29.46
C SER A 593 -7.46 -9.00 -28.07
N PRO A 594 -6.14 -9.12 -27.81
CA PRO A 594 -5.56 -8.74 -26.53
C PRO A 594 -5.83 -7.28 -26.10
N PRO A 595 -5.78 -6.27 -27.01
CA PRO A 595 -6.16 -4.92 -26.66
C PRO A 595 -7.59 -4.79 -26.15
N HIS A 596 -8.55 -5.49 -26.80
CA HIS A 596 -9.96 -5.48 -26.36
C HIS A 596 -10.14 -6.14 -24.99
N ARG A 597 -9.46 -7.28 -24.74
CA ARG A 597 -9.49 -7.94 -23.42
C ARG A 597 -8.90 -7.07 -22.32
N THR A 598 -7.82 -6.34 -22.62
CA THR A 598 -7.23 -5.39 -21.67
C THR A 598 -8.15 -4.20 -21.43
N ALA A 599 -8.80 -3.68 -22.47
CA ALA A 599 -9.79 -2.62 -22.35
C ALA A 599 -11.01 -3.07 -21.53
N LEU A 600 -11.43 -4.31 -21.68
CA LEU A 600 -12.48 -4.91 -20.86
C LEU A 600 -12.07 -4.91 -19.37
N ALA A 601 -10.88 -5.39 -19.05
CA ALA A 601 -10.37 -5.39 -17.68
C ALA A 601 -10.31 -3.96 -17.08
N TYR A 602 -9.87 -2.99 -17.87
CA TYR A 602 -9.87 -1.58 -17.50
C TYR A 602 -11.29 -1.04 -17.25
N LEU A 603 -12.24 -1.31 -18.14
CA LEU A 603 -13.62 -0.87 -17.99
C LEU A 603 -14.27 -1.49 -16.76
N LEU A 604 -14.04 -2.77 -16.53
CA LEU A 604 -14.52 -3.45 -15.32
C LEU A 604 -13.95 -2.82 -14.03
N GLN A 605 -12.74 -2.30 -14.08
CA GLN A 605 -12.14 -1.60 -12.93
C GLN A 605 -12.71 -0.18 -12.77
N MET A 606 -13.03 0.49 -13.88
CA MET A 606 -13.44 1.90 -13.89
C MET A 606 -14.96 2.11 -13.88
N SER A 607 -15.74 1.11 -14.23
CA SER A 607 -17.21 1.22 -14.24
C SER A 607 -17.80 0.90 -12.86
N ASP A 608 -18.92 1.52 -12.58
CA ASP A 608 -19.75 1.17 -11.42
C ASP A 608 -20.53 -0.12 -11.74
N ILE A 609 -19.82 -1.26 -11.65
CA ILE A 609 -20.31 -2.58 -12.06
C ILE A 609 -21.46 -3.06 -11.16
N CYS A 610 -21.77 -2.35 -10.07
CA CYS A 610 -22.82 -2.73 -9.14
C CYS A 610 -24.23 -2.88 -9.77
N SER A 611 -24.44 -2.34 -10.99
CA SER A 611 -25.71 -2.37 -11.68
C SER A 611 -25.73 -3.21 -12.97
N TRP A 612 -24.62 -3.91 -13.32
CA TRP A 612 -24.48 -4.54 -14.64
C TRP A 612 -24.65 -6.05 -14.59
N GLU A 613 -25.40 -6.58 -15.54
CA GLU A 613 -25.31 -7.99 -15.94
C GLU A 613 -24.10 -8.15 -16.85
N ALA A 614 -23.03 -8.71 -16.32
CA ALA A 614 -21.83 -8.98 -17.09
C ALA A 614 -21.99 -10.35 -17.81
N ASP A 615 -22.23 -10.34 -19.10
CA ASP A 615 -22.28 -11.55 -19.92
C ASP A 615 -20.94 -11.76 -20.63
N PHE A 616 -20.22 -12.79 -20.17
CA PHE A 616 -18.94 -13.23 -20.72
C PHE A 616 -19.02 -14.65 -21.27
N SER A 617 -20.17 -15.07 -21.71
CA SER A 617 -20.38 -16.39 -22.34
C SER A 617 -19.57 -16.50 -23.62
N LEU A 618 -18.95 -17.66 -23.85
CA LEU A 618 -18.14 -17.96 -25.04
C LEU A 618 -16.87 -17.11 -25.28
N CYS A 619 -16.48 -16.24 -24.37
CA CYS A 619 -15.45 -15.25 -24.66
C CYS A 619 -14.23 -15.26 -23.72
N LEU A 620 -14.25 -16.02 -22.62
CA LEU A 620 -13.18 -16.00 -21.64
C LEU A 620 -12.36 -17.30 -21.60
N SER A 621 -11.03 -17.15 -21.64
CA SER A 621 -10.13 -18.22 -21.20
C SER A 621 -9.90 -18.14 -19.70
N GLN A 622 -9.46 -19.26 -19.08
CA GLN A 622 -9.11 -19.31 -17.66
C GLN A 622 -8.12 -18.22 -17.25
N ARG A 623 -7.10 -17.93 -18.06
CA ARG A 623 -6.10 -16.89 -17.79
C ARG A 623 -6.70 -15.48 -17.77
N VAL A 624 -7.63 -15.23 -18.69
CA VAL A 624 -8.31 -13.93 -18.78
C VAL A 624 -9.24 -13.76 -17.57
N LEU A 625 -10.04 -14.78 -17.26
CA LEU A 625 -10.89 -14.76 -16.07
C LEU A 625 -10.06 -14.50 -14.81
N GLN A 626 -8.94 -15.18 -14.63
CA GLN A 626 -8.07 -14.99 -13.49
C GLN A 626 -7.61 -13.53 -13.32
N SER A 627 -7.35 -12.83 -14.42
CA SER A 627 -6.96 -11.41 -14.40
C SER A 627 -8.13 -10.46 -14.14
N LEU A 628 -9.38 -10.87 -14.41
CA LEU A 628 -10.59 -10.08 -14.23
C LEU A 628 -11.25 -10.29 -12.86
N LEU A 629 -10.90 -11.37 -12.16
CA LEU A 629 -11.57 -11.76 -10.92
C LEU A 629 -11.67 -10.64 -9.86
N PRO A 630 -10.65 -9.79 -9.63
CA PRO A 630 -10.76 -8.71 -8.65
C PRO A 630 -11.88 -7.71 -8.96
N GLN A 631 -12.12 -7.48 -10.26
CA GLN A 631 -13.16 -6.55 -10.73
C GLN A 631 -14.54 -7.18 -10.68
N LEU A 632 -14.62 -8.51 -10.88
CA LEU A 632 -15.89 -9.24 -10.93
C LEU A 632 -16.60 -9.33 -9.56
N LEU A 633 -15.89 -9.11 -8.46
CA LEU A 633 -16.48 -9.08 -7.11
C LEU A 633 -17.68 -8.17 -6.95
N TYR A 634 -17.68 -7.08 -7.67
CA TYR A 634 -18.66 -6.02 -7.56
C TYR A 634 -19.84 -6.17 -8.53
N CYS A 635 -19.78 -7.16 -9.46
CA CYS A 635 -20.91 -7.47 -10.34
C CYS A 635 -22.08 -8.04 -9.54
N GLN A 636 -23.32 -7.67 -9.88
CA GLN A 636 -24.49 -8.32 -9.32
C GLN A 636 -24.86 -9.61 -10.05
N SER A 637 -24.73 -9.63 -11.37
CA SER A 637 -25.03 -10.78 -12.23
C SER A 637 -23.86 -11.08 -13.15
N LEU A 638 -23.40 -12.34 -13.16
CA LEU A 638 -22.24 -12.78 -13.92
C LEU A 638 -22.63 -14.04 -14.73
N ARG A 639 -22.59 -13.93 -16.06
CA ARG A 639 -22.75 -15.06 -16.96
C ARG A 639 -21.40 -15.50 -17.54
N LEU A 640 -21.07 -16.75 -17.34
CA LEU A 640 -19.84 -17.40 -17.75
C LEU A 640 -20.11 -18.70 -18.51
N ASP A 641 -21.22 -18.76 -19.22
CA ASP A 641 -21.69 -19.96 -19.90
C ASP A 641 -20.77 -20.31 -21.06
N ASN A 642 -20.59 -21.61 -21.32
CA ASN A 642 -19.89 -22.14 -22.46
C ASN A 642 -18.46 -21.60 -22.70
N ASN A 643 -17.68 -21.46 -21.63
CA ASN A 643 -16.28 -21.02 -21.69
C ASN A 643 -15.29 -22.20 -21.58
N GLN A 644 -15.78 -23.44 -21.59
CA GLN A 644 -14.96 -24.67 -21.41
C GLN A 644 -14.20 -24.68 -20.08
N PHE A 645 -14.75 -24.04 -19.06
CA PHE A 645 -14.13 -23.99 -17.74
C PHE A 645 -14.14 -25.36 -17.06
N GLN A 646 -13.00 -25.70 -16.47
CA GLN A 646 -12.78 -26.92 -15.73
C GLN A 646 -12.68 -26.66 -14.21
N ASP A 647 -12.51 -27.72 -13.44
CA ASP A 647 -12.42 -27.70 -11.98
C ASP A 647 -11.47 -26.63 -11.38
N PRO A 648 -10.25 -26.35 -11.92
CA PRO A 648 -9.37 -25.33 -11.36
C PRO A 648 -9.95 -23.91 -11.37
N VAL A 649 -10.83 -23.61 -12.34
CA VAL A 649 -11.49 -22.30 -12.42
C VAL A 649 -12.47 -22.12 -11.25
N MET A 650 -13.06 -23.19 -10.77
CA MET A 650 -14.02 -23.16 -9.66
C MET A 650 -13.34 -22.85 -8.32
N GLU A 651 -12.06 -23.19 -8.15
CA GLU A 651 -11.28 -22.76 -6.98
C GLU A 651 -11.04 -21.24 -6.98
N LEU A 652 -10.76 -20.70 -8.18
CA LEU A 652 -10.60 -19.26 -8.37
C LEU A 652 -11.91 -18.51 -8.08
N LEU A 653 -13.02 -18.92 -8.69
CA LEU A 653 -14.35 -18.35 -8.42
C LEU A 653 -14.77 -18.54 -6.97
N GLY A 654 -14.44 -19.68 -6.37
CA GLY A 654 -14.68 -19.96 -4.97
C GLY A 654 -13.99 -18.96 -4.04
N SER A 655 -12.76 -18.53 -4.35
CA SER A 655 -12.07 -17.51 -3.60
C SER A 655 -12.78 -16.16 -3.68
N VAL A 656 -13.27 -15.79 -4.86
CA VAL A 656 -14.09 -14.58 -5.09
C VAL A 656 -15.38 -14.62 -4.25
N LEU A 657 -16.11 -15.74 -4.34
CA LEU A 657 -17.39 -15.93 -3.64
C LEU A 657 -17.22 -15.95 -2.12
N SER A 658 -16.05 -16.35 -1.62
CA SER A 658 -15.73 -16.36 -0.19
C SER A 658 -15.38 -14.98 0.35
N GLY A 659 -15.18 -13.98 -0.49
CA GLY A 659 -14.85 -12.61 -0.11
C GLY A 659 -15.99 -11.93 0.64
N LYS A 660 -15.69 -11.19 1.71
CA LYS A 660 -16.68 -10.44 2.50
C LYS A 660 -17.36 -9.34 1.69
N ASP A 661 -16.65 -8.77 0.73
CA ASP A 661 -17.10 -7.68 -0.12
C ASP A 661 -17.73 -8.18 -1.43
N CYS A 662 -17.93 -9.50 -1.57
CA CYS A 662 -18.58 -10.08 -2.74
C CYS A 662 -20.03 -9.62 -2.83
N ARG A 663 -20.40 -8.98 -3.94
CA ARG A 663 -21.77 -8.48 -4.22
C ARG A 663 -22.49 -9.32 -5.28
N ILE A 664 -21.88 -10.38 -5.78
CA ILE A 664 -22.46 -11.25 -6.81
C ILE A 664 -23.70 -11.94 -6.24
N GLN A 665 -24.85 -11.67 -6.84
CA GLN A 665 -26.13 -12.28 -6.49
C GLN A 665 -26.51 -13.43 -7.44
N LYS A 666 -26.10 -13.33 -8.70
CA LYS A 666 -26.42 -14.33 -9.72
C LYS A 666 -25.15 -14.76 -10.46
N ILE A 667 -24.92 -16.06 -10.57
CA ILE A 667 -23.88 -16.66 -11.43
C ILE A 667 -24.50 -17.71 -12.31
N SER A 668 -24.18 -17.65 -13.61
CA SER A 668 -24.41 -18.74 -14.55
C SER A 668 -23.08 -19.30 -15.03
N LEU A 669 -22.94 -20.60 -14.90
CA LEU A 669 -21.79 -21.42 -15.31
C LEU A 669 -22.26 -22.60 -16.19
N ALA A 670 -23.39 -22.45 -16.84
CA ALA A 670 -23.97 -23.49 -17.67
C ALA A 670 -23.05 -23.87 -18.84
N GLU A 671 -23.16 -25.11 -19.34
CA GLU A 671 -22.42 -25.59 -20.51
C GLU A 671 -20.89 -25.45 -20.38
N ASN A 672 -20.34 -25.75 -19.21
CA ASN A 672 -18.90 -25.84 -18.97
C ASN A 672 -18.48 -27.32 -18.69
N GLN A 673 -17.25 -27.52 -18.32
CA GLN A 673 -16.70 -28.87 -18.05
C GLN A 673 -16.40 -29.03 -16.53
N ILE A 674 -17.30 -28.55 -15.68
CA ILE A 674 -17.14 -28.58 -14.23
C ILE A 674 -17.46 -29.99 -13.73
N GLY A 675 -16.50 -30.59 -13.05
CA GLY A 675 -16.63 -31.92 -12.47
C GLY A 675 -16.88 -31.91 -10.95
N ASN A 676 -16.68 -33.04 -10.31
CA ASN A 676 -16.89 -33.21 -8.86
C ASN A 676 -15.94 -32.36 -8.00
N LYS A 677 -14.70 -32.13 -8.46
CA LYS A 677 -13.72 -31.31 -7.71
C LYS A 677 -14.14 -29.84 -7.74
N GLY A 678 -14.53 -29.32 -8.90
CA GLY A 678 -15.03 -27.95 -9.05
C GLY A 678 -16.30 -27.71 -8.24
N ALA A 679 -17.26 -28.62 -8.28
CA ALA A 679 -18.46 -28.55 -7.46
C ALA A 679 -18.15 -28.52 -5.95
N ARG A 680 -17.15 -29.28 -5.47
CA ARG A 680 -16.68 -29.21 -4.09
C ARG A 680 -16.01 -27.88 -3.74
N GLY A 681 -15.27 -27.30 -4.71
CA GLY A 681 -14.70 -25.94 -4.56
C GLY A 681 -15.77 -24.90 -4.36
N LEU A 682 -16.80 -24.89 -5.21
CA LEU A 682 -17.96 -24.00 -5.09
C LEU A 682 -18.74 -24.27 -3.78
N ALA A 683 -18.93 -25.53 -3.40
CA ALA A 683 -19.63 -25.87 -2.15
C ALA A 683 -18.94 -25.27 -0.92
N ARG A 684 -17.60 -25.29 -0.84
CA ARG A 684 -16.85 -24.66 0.24
C ARG A 684 -17.07 -23.14 0.32
N SER A 685 -17.10 -22.47 -0.83
CA SER A 685 -17.37 -21.04 -0.86
C SER A 685 -18.79 -20.69 -0.43
N LEU A 686 -19.78 -21.52 -0.77
CA LEU A 686 -21.17 -21.34 -0.35
C LEU A 686 -21.34 -21.42 1.18
N LEU A 687 -20.47 -22.11 1.91
CA LEU A 687 -20.54 -22.14 3.39
C LEU A 687 -20.36 -20.75 4.01
N VAL A 688 -19.58 -19.89 3.40
CA VAL A 688 -19.24 -18.55 3.91
C VAL A 688 -19.91 -17.43 3.15
N ASN A 689 -20.26 -17.64 1.87
CA ASN A 689 -20.91 -16.63 1.02
C ASN A 689 -22.28 -16.23 1.57
N ARG A 690 -22.58 -14.92 1.52
CA ARG A 690 -23.82 -14.31 1.99
C ARG A 690 -24.48 -13.40 0.94
N SER A 691 -23.99 -13.40 -0.30
CA SER A 691 -24.49 -12.55 -1.39
C SER A 691 -25.18 -13.32 -2.51
N LEU A 692 -24.74 -14.55 -2.80
CA LEU A 692 -25.24 -15.32 -3.94
C LEU A 692 -26.65 -15.86 -3.70
N VAL A 693 -27.56 -15.53 -4.62
CA VAL A 693 -28.98 -15.90 -4.60
C VAL A 693 -29.29 -16.98 -5.65
N THR A 694 -28.67 -16.88 -6.82
CA THR A 694 -28.89 -17.80 -7.95
C THR A 694 -27.58 -18.34 -8.47
N LEU A 695 -27.52 -19.67 -8.61
CA LEU A 695 -26.38 -20.39 -9.22
C LEU A 695 -26.91 -21.37 -10.28
N ASP A 696 -26.44 -21.20 -11.52
CA ASP A 696 -26.78 -22.09 -12.63
C ASP A 696 -25.55 -22.94 -13.01
N LEU A 697 -25.68 -24.25 -12.89
CA LEU A 697 -24.64 -25.24 -13.18
C LEU A 697 -25.10 -26.27 -14.23
N ARG A 698 -26.17 -25.98 -14.98
CA ARG A 698 -26.72 -26.90 -15.99
C ARG A 698 -25.68 -27.30 -17.04
N SER A 699 -25.83 -28.49 -17.60
CA SER A 699 -24.97 -29.01 -18.65
C SER A 699 -23.48 -29.03 -18.30
N ASN A 700 -23.17 -29.44 -17.06
CA ASN A 700 -21.82 -29.71 -16.60
C ASN A 700 -21.61 -31.18 -16.28
N SER A 701 -20.38 -31.59 -15.93
CA SER A 701 -20.01 -32.99 -15.65
C SER A 701 -20.02 -33.30 -14.13
N ILE A 702 -20.97 -32.72 -13.38
CA ILE A 702 -21.09 -32.92 -11.96
C ILE A 702 -21.74 -34.27 -11.66
N GLY A 703 -20.98 -35.16 -11.02
CA GLY A 703 -21.46 -36.45 -10.57
C GLY A 703 -22.02 -36.42 -9.12
N PRO A 704 -22.42 -37.61 -8.59
CA PRO A 704 -23.07 -37.72 -7.26
C PRO A 704 -22.26 -37.17 -6.12
N GLN A 705 -20.90 -37.23 -6.19
CA GLN A 705 -20.03 -36.70 -5.14
C GLN A 705 -20.01 -35.17 -5.10
N GLY A 706 -20.04 -34.52 -6.26
CA GLY A 706 -20.14 -33.06 -6.39
C GLY A 706 -21.52 -32.58 -5.92
N ALA A 707 -22.58 -33.24 -6.37
CA ALA A 707 -23.95 -32.94 -5.96
C ALA A 707 -24.15 -33.07 -4.44
N LYS A 708 -23.57 -34.12 -3.81
CA LYS A 708 -23.60 -34.28 -2.34
C LYS A 708 -22.92 -33.11 -1.64
N ALA A 709 -21.74 -32.68 -2.11
CA ALA A 709 -21.02 -31.56 -1.49
C ALA A 709 -21.82 -30.25 -1.58
N LEU A 710 -22.47 -29.98 -2.71
CA LEU A 710 -23.36 -28.82 -2.87
C LEU A 710 -24.57 -28.92 -1.92
N ALA A 711 -25.20 -30.10 -1.83
CA ALA A 711 -26.33 -30.34 -0.92
C ALA A 711 -25.93 -30.13 0.54
N ASP A 712 -24.77 -30.58 0.96
CA ASP A 712 -24.27 -30.37 2.32
C ASP A 712 -23.99 -28.89 2.62
N ALA A 713 -23.47 -28.15 1.65
CA ALA A 713 -23.29 -26.70 1.78
C ALA A 713 -24.63 -25.94 1.88
N LEU A 714 -25.65 -26.37 1.13
CA LEU A 714 -26.98 -25.77 1.17
C LEU A 714 -27.73 -25.97 2.50
N LYS A 715 -27.38 -27.00 3.27
CA LYS A 715 -27.92 -27.14 4.65
C LYS A 715 -27.53 -25.97 5.55
N ILE A 716 -26.40 -25.33 5.27
CA ILE A 716 -25.82 -24.24 6.07
C ILE A 716 -26.08 -22.88 5.42
N ASN A 717 -25.97 -22.79 4.09
CA ASN A 717 -26.19 -21.55 3.36
C ASN A 717 -27.68 -21.19 3.39
N ARG A 718 -27.98 -19.91 3.68
CA ARG A 718 -29.34 -19.38 3.78
C ARG A 718 -29.65 -18.32 2.70
N THR A 719 -28.69 -18.00 1.85
CA THR A 719 -28.80 -16.93 0.85
C THR A 719 -29.09 -17.47 -0.54
N LEU A 720 -28.58 -18.64 -0.90
CA LEU A 720 -28.84 -19.26 -2.20
C LEU A 720 -30.26 -19.83 -2.23
N THR A 721 -31.13 -19.25 -3.05
CA THR A 721 -32.55 -19.66 -3.19
C THR A 721 -32.82 -20.41 -4.49
N SER A 722 -31.96 -20.29 -5.51
CA SER A 722 -32.09 -20.99 -6.78
C SER A 722 -30.80 -21.67 -7.18
N LEU A 723 -30.83 -22.97 -7.30
CA LEU A 723 -29.76 -23.79 -7.87
C LEU A 723 -30.32 -24.57 -9.07
N ARG A 724 -29.69 -24.48 -10.22
CA ARG A 724 -30.13 -25.16 -11.46
C ARG A 724 -29.04 -26.10 -11.97
#